data_5edf7e486c31a9f1e0060ae936d395de
#
_entry.id   5edf7e486c31a9f1e0060ae936d395de
#
_cell.length_a   1.000
_cell.length_b   1.000
_cell.length_c   1.000
_cell.angle_alpha   90.00
_cell.angle_beta   90.00
_cell.angle_gamma   90.00
#
_symmetry.space_group_name_H-M   'P 1'
#
loop_
_entity.id
_entity.type
_entity.pdbx_description
1 polymer ?
#
loop_
_entity_poly.entity_id
_entity_poly.type
_entity_poly.pdbx_seq_one_letter_code
_entity_poly.pdbx_strand_id
1 'polypeptide(L)'
;MRRYNLFCFTLSMFVVVSLLGGCSGGSGNKEGQQPPPLATTPGAILPDGNLQAEIQGVTINSRPVVTFRLLDENGAPLDQKTAGLSVRFFLARIKDDGNYENYVGDAAGFPSYDATGTFAALGNGVYTYTFATDINDATKTLKGITYSATDTRTHTAALQVSRTVASKTGASFQQARNVRFDFRPDGQAVTTTREIVAVSACNDCHGKLGVHGGGRRDTALCILCHNPDLVVGYDTNSSAKYDAAGVSFDFKVMIHKIHMGKKLPGNVAAITAGGTGYGIGNASYATVAYPLMSGDSKASGTPIECTKCHRHGTDSNGNVYGKDADRWKEAPTIGNCTTCHDTTTFDAAVRIDVADALATVNPGAGTISYKAQRRAVNPVRHTGDVGFFVFDETFCRVCHPAEVTGNNSYQMSITGHHTVLEQSSVYTGLNFVILSVADALPGRKPVVTFRITDNLNNALSPAAVGSSFALRLGYLRQVDYVNDGMGSAGQPLSQPLETATANGDGSFTITFATAIPTTATGVGVVGMEGRSTYTIPATQKYAARTVGVGGKSIQYFFDLATGSQVSDPARQRRISVAAERCNNCHGRLGASLHDASRANNTQQCVICHNPNATTGSGAAEQTINLKDFIHKLHTGENLALSGGSFTIGSKDFSKVKYPRDRRDCLACHVDGDPPRFALPLPANVLGSTTAVGADPNNAAVDDNVRTTPMKAACLSCHDNISQWSAIPQFGILVHAPGNAADANGAELCLSCHRTGLLQSPDLAHRPVR
;
A
#
# COMPACT_ATOMS: atom_id res chain seq x y z
N MET A 1 -9.68 -59.13 -14.03
CA MET A 1 -10.79 -59.72 -14.81
C MET A 1 -11.59 -58.58 -15.42
N ARG A 2 -11.63 -58.53 -16.75
CA ARG A 2 -12.74 -58.26 -17.66
C ARG A 2 -13.55 -56.98 -17.37
N ARG A 3 -13.92 -56.10 -18.27
CA ARG A 3 -13.76 -55.87 -19.73
C ARG A 3 -14.60 -54.65 -20.07
N TYR A 4 -14.07 -53.80 -20.89
CA TYR A 4 -14.64 -53.05 -22.02
C TYR A 4 -16.17 -52.86 -22.13
N ASN A 5 -16.60 -51.60 -22.43
CA ASN A 5 -17.18 -51.26 -23.74
C ASN A 5 -17.34 -49.74 -23.89
N LEU A 6 -16.78 -49.20 -24.82
CA LEU A 6 -16.85 -48.38 -25.99
C LEU A 6 -18.26 -48.33 -26.62
N PHE A 7 -18.85 -47.14 -26.77
CA PHE A 7 -19.75 -46.82 -27.85
C PHE A 7 -19.63 -45.36 -28.32
N CYS A 8 -19.42 -45.25 -29.61
CA CYS A 8 -19.44 -44.07 -30.43
C CYS A 8 -20.85 -43.67 -30.90
N PHE A 9 -20.91 -42.52 -31.56
CA PHE A 9 -21.94 -41.91 -32.42
C PHE A 9 -22.83 -40.89 -31.69
N THR A 10 -23.14 -39.71 -32.23
CA THR A 10 -23.12 -39.17 -33.60
C THR A 10 -23.15 -37.63 -33.57
N LEU A 11 -22.59 -37.08 -34.60
CA LEU A 11 -22.63 -35.73 -35.13
C LEU A 11 -24.07 -35.23 -35.36
N SER A 12 -24.43 -34.06 -34.88
CA SER A 12 -25.57 -33.30 -35.38
C SER A 12 -25.19 -31.82 -35.52
N MET A 13 -25.07 -31.46 -36.77
CA MET A 13 -24.87 -30.16 -37.36
C MET A 13 -26.18 -29.38 -37.29
N PHE A 14 -26.23 -28.25 -36.58
CA PHE A 14 -27.28 -27.26 -36.74
C PHE A 14 -26.70 -25.95 -37.27
N VAL A 15 -27.05 -25.71 -38.53
CA VAL A 15 -26.92 -24.43 -39.20
C VAL A 15 -27.96 -23.49 -38.66
N VAL A 16 -27.57 -22.33 -38.18
CA VAL A 16 -28.46 -21.20 -37.95
C VAL A 16 -28.06 -20.04 -38.86
N VAL A 17 -28.97 -19.73 -39.69
CA VAL A 17 -28.98 -18.73 -40.73
C VAL A 17 -28.88 -17.33 -40.14
N SER A 18 -27.98 -16.54 -40.68
CA SER A 18 -27.81 -15.11 -40.47
C SER A 18 -28.99 -14.33 -41.04
N LEU A 19 -29.55 -13.45 -40.25
CA LEU A 19 -30.39 -12.36 -40.76
C LEU A 19 -29.57 -11.05 -40.67
N LEU A 20 -29.08 -10.66 -41.86
CA LEU A 20 -28.54 -9.35 -42.16
C LEU A 20 -29.70 -8.38 -42.38
N GLY A 21 -29.80 -7.34 -41.56
CA GLY A 21 -30.57 -6.15 -41.84
C GLY A 21 -29.61 -4.98 -42.00
N GLY A 22 -29.34 -4.59 -43.22
CA GLY A 22 -28.49 -3.46 -43.54
C GLY A 22 -29.23 -2.14 -43.41
N CYS A 23 -28.48 -1.11 -43.02
CA CYS A 23 -28.77 0.27 -43.42
C CYS A 23 -27.48 0.88 -43.96
N SER A 24 -27.58 1.25 -45.24
CA SER A 24 -26.58 1.95 -46.03
C SER A 24 -26.64 3.45 -45.77
N GLY A 25 -25.50 4.10 -45.85
CA GLY A 25 -25.45 5.54 -46.09
C GLY A 25 -24.15 6.23 -45.66
N GLY A 26 -23.28 6.56 -46.64
CA GLY A 26 -22.42 7.73 -46.57
C GLY A 26 -20.91 7.48 -46.54
N SER A 27 -20.32 7.61 -47.70
CA SER A 27 -18.92 7.56 -48.07
C SER A 27 -17.97 8.49 -47.34
N GLY A 28 -16.78 7.98 -47.02
CA GLY A 28 -15.61 8.75 -46.62
C GLY A 28 -14.43 7.82 -46.39
N ASN A 29 -13.65 7.57 -47.46
CA ASN A 29 -12.43 6.77 -47.39
C ASN A 29 -11.41 7.31 -46.41
N LYS A 30 -11.11 6.55 -45.34
CA LYS A 30 -9.79 6.45 -44.74
C LYS A 30 -9.48 4.99 -44.59
N GLU A 31 -8.33 4.62 -45.15
CA GLU A 31 -7.81 3.25 -45.18
C GLU A 31 -7.79 2.63 -43.79
N GLY A 32 -8.30 1.40 -43.76
CA GLY A 32 -8.62 0.70 -42.52
C GLY A 32 -7.40 0.26 -41.73
N GLN A 33 -7.32 0.75 -40.51
CA GLN A 33 -6.77 -0.05 -39.44
C GLN A 33 -7.85 -1.06 -39.03
N GLN A 34 -7.63 -2.31 -39.37
CA GLN A 34 -8.44 -3.42 -38.88
C GLN A 34 -8.43 -3.40 -37.36
N PRO A 35 -9.56 -3.32 -36.65
CA PRO A 35 -9.57 -3.41 -35.21
C PRO A 35 -8.89 -4.71 -34.80
N PRO A 36 -8.07 -4.70 -33.75
CA PRO A 36 -7.43 -5.91 -33.26
C PRO A 36 -8.50 -6.96 -32.98
N PRO A 37 -8.22 -8.24 -33.28
CA PRO A 37 -9.19 -9.32 -33.15
C PRO A 37 -9.74 -9.33 -31.72
N LEU A 38 -11.05 -9.29 -31.58
CA LEU A 38 -11.75 -9.43 -30.32
C LEU A 38 -11.28 -10.71 -29.63
N ALA A 39 -10.86 -10.59 -28.38
CA ALA A 39 -10.48 -11.73 -27.57
C ALA A 39 -11.63 -12.74 -27.54
N THR A 40 -11.42 -13.91 -28.08
CA THR A 40 -12.43 -14.97 -28.21
C THR A 40 -12.83 -15.62 -26.88
N THR A 41 -12.13 -15.30 -25.79
CA THR A 41 -12.43 -15.81 -24.45
C THR A 41 -12.63 -14.63 -23.49
N PRO A 42 -13.88 -14.30 -23.12
CA PRO A 42 -14.14 -13.33 -22.06
C PRO A 42 -13.44 -13.78 -20.76
N GLY A 43 -12.70 -12.88 -20.13
CA GLY A 43 -12.05 -13.16 -18.84
C GLY A 43 -10.59 -13.57 -18.91
N ALA A 44 -10.01 -13.84 -20.07
CA ALA A 44 -8.57 -14.08 -20.16
C ALA A 44 -7.80 -12.77 -19.89
N ILE A 45 -7.23 -12.67 -18.69
CA ILE A 45 -6.29 -11.59 -18.32
C ILE A 45 -4.98 -11.89 -19.05
N LEU A 46 -4.40 -10.86 -19.66
CA LEU A 46 -3.03 -11.00 -20.12
C LEU A 46 -2.14 -11.24 -18.89
N PRO A 47 -1.26 -12.26 -18.93
CA PRO A 47 -0.35 -12.48 -17.82
C PRO A 47 0.45 -11.22 -17.55
N ASP A 48 0.67 -10.95 -16.29
CA ASP A 48 1.43 -9.81 -15.85
C ASP A 48 2.87 -9.95 -16.30
N GLY A 49 3.23 -9.22 -17.34
CA GLY A 49 4.58 -8.92 -17.72
C GLY A 49 5.62 -9.98 -17.46
N ASN A 50 5.33 -11.20 -17.82
CA ASN A 50 6.23 -12.32 -17.60
C ASN A 50 7.32 -12.37 -18.67
N LEU A 51 7.89 -11.20 -19.02
CA LEU A 51 9.19 -11.20 -19.66
C LEU A 51 10.13 -12.03 -18.80
N GLN A 52 10.68 -13.09 -19.36
CA GLN A 52 11.67 -13.91 -18.71
C GLN A 52 13.04 -13.44 -19.16
N ALA A 53 13.91 -13.18 -18.21
CA ALA A 53 15.29 -12.80 -18.47
C ALA A 53 16.18 -13.38 -17.39
N GLU A 54 17.37 -13.80 -17.76
CA GLU A 54 18.42 -14.24 -16.85
C GLU A 54 19.79 -13.82 -17.37
N ILE A 55 20.72 -13.52 -16.50
CA ILE A 55 22.14 -13.37 -16.84
C ILE A 55 22.79 -14.70 -16.56
N GLN A 56 23.43 -15.29 -17.57
CA GLN A 56 24.08 -16.60 -17.49
C GLN A 56 25.56 -16.50 -17.17
N GLY A 57 26.17 -15.34 -17.43
CA GLY A 57 27.58 -15.12 -17.12
C GLY A 57 28.06 -13.74 -17.52
N VAL A 58 29.19 -13.38 -16.96
CA VAL A 58 29.92 -12.12 -17.25
C VAL A 58 31.37 -12.44 -17.46
N THR A 59 31.94 -11.96 -18.56
CA THR A 59 33.36 -12.07 -18.89
C THR A 59 33.92 -10.68 -19.09
N ILE A 60 35.04 -10.36 -18.47
CA ILE A 60 35.68 -9.04 -18.56
C ILE A 60 37.14 -9.18 -18.90
N ASN A 61 37.49 -8.81 -20.13
CA ASN A 61 38.89 -8.69 -20.58
C ASN A 61 39.32 -7.21 -20.70
N SER A 62 38.41 -6.36 -21.14
CA SER A 62 38.52 -4.89 -21.22
C SER A 62 37.13 -4.32 -21.24
N ARG A 63 36.34 -4.60 -22.27
CA ARG A 63 34.91 -4.33 -22.30
C ARG A 63 34.14 -5.51 -21.72
N PRO A 64 33.21 -5.29 -20.78
CA PRO A 64 32.41 -6.36 -20.23
C PRO A 64 31.54 -7.04 -21.30
N VAL A 65 31.47 -8.36 -21.26
CA VAL A 65 30.58 -9.16 -22.09
C VAL A 65 29.62 -9.90 -21.16
N VAL A 66 28.34 -9.63 -21.31
CA VAL A 66 27.27 -10.28 -20.54
C VAL A 66 26.58 -11.30 -21.43
N THR A 67 26.57 -12.56 -21.04
CA THR A 67 25.74 -13.61 -21.66
C THR A 67 24.41 -13.64 -20.93
N PHE A 68 23.30 -13.54 -21.66
CA PHE A 68 21.96 -13.48 -21.07
C PHE A 68 20.92 -14.12 -21.98
N ARG A 69 19.78 -14.46 -21.41
CA ARG A 69 18.64 -15.07 -22.12
C ARG A 69 17.41 -14.17 -21.99
N LEU A 70 16.64 -14.07 -23.09
CA LEU A 70 15.35 -13.38 -23.14
C LEU A 70 14.27 -14.30 -23.68
N LEU A 71 13.17 -14.42 -22.96
CA LEU A 71 11.98 -15.15 -23.38
C LEU A 71 10.75 -14.25 -23.18
N ASP A 72 9.71 -14.50 -23.97
CA ASP A 72 8.40 -13.90 -23.74
C ASP A 72 7.65 -14.56 -22.57
N GLU A 73 6.41 -14.14 -22.35
CA GLU A 73 5.53 -14.67 -21.31
C GLU A 73 5.17 -16.15 -21.48
N ASN A 74 5.32 -16.69 -22.67
CA ASN A 74 5.04 -18.10 -22.99
C ASN A 74 6.31 -18.97 -23.00
N GLY A 75 7.47 -18.36 -22.69
CA GLY A 75 8.75 -19.03 -22.73
C GLY A 75 9.37 -19.16 -24.14
N ALA A 76 8.78 -18.48 -25.14
CA ALA A 76 9.36 -18.44 -26.48
C ALA A 76 10.53 -17.44 -26.56
N PRO A 77 11.60 -17.73 -27.36
CA PRO A 77 12.70 -16.82 -27.55
C PRO A 77 12.23 -15.44 -28.03
N LEU A 78 12.67 -14.39 -27.37
CA LEU A 78 12.36 -13.02 -27.72
C LEU A 78 13.53 -12.37 -28.46
N ASP A 79 13.31 -11.87 -29.68
CA ASP A 79 14.35 -11.16 -30.40
C ASP A 79 14.64 -9.81 -29.77
N GLN A 80 15.91 -9.56 -29.48
CA GLN A 80 16.39 -8.29 -28.89
C GLN A 80 16.09 -7.07 -29.79
N LYS A 81 15.79 -7.28 -31.08
CA LYS A 81 15.37 -6.26 -32.04
C LYS A 81 13.85 -6.05 -32.09
N THR A 82 13.08 -6.79 -31.30
CA THR A 82 11.63 -6.65 -31.23
C THR A 82 11.23 -5.18 -31.03
N ALA A 83 10.34 -4.67 -31.83
CA ALA A 83 9.87 -3.29 -31.75
C ALA A 83 9.33 -2.97 -30.35
N GLY A 84 9.77 -1.85 -29.79
CA GLY A 84 9.38 -1.40 -28.46
C GLY A 84 10.10 -2.11 -27.31
N LEU A 85 11.00 -3.05 -27.58
CA LEU A 85 11.87 -3.67 -26.58
C LEU A 85 13.04 -2.73 -26.25
N SER A 86 13.28 -2.48 -24.99
CA SER A 86 14.42 -1.74 -24.45
C SER A 86 15.24 -2.64 -23.55
N VAL A 87 16.53 -2.73 -23.81
CA VAL A 87 17.48 -3.54 -23.04
C VAL A 87 18.60 -2.64 -22.57
N ARG A 88 18.91 -2.64 -21.26
CA ARG A 88 19.94 -1.78 -20.66
C ARG A 88 20.75 -2.60 -19.66
N PHE A 89 22.06 -2.38 -19.65
CA PHE A 89 22.98 -3.10 -18.81
C PHE A 89 23.66 -2.17 -17.80
N PHE A 90 23.85 -2.67 -16.59
CA PHE A 90 24.50 -1.96 -15.51
C PHE A 90 25.69 -2.78 -15.03
N LEU A 91 26.73 -2.12 -14.58
CA LEU A 91 27.86 -2.76 -13.94
C LEU A 91 28.37 -1.88 -12.80
N ALA A 92 28.41 -2.46 -11.61
CA ALA A 92 28.85 -1.80 -10.39
C ALA A 92 29.63 -2.76 -9.50
N ARG A 93 30.33 -2.24 -8.51
CA ARG A 93 30.94 -3.04 -7.44
C ARG A 93 30.56 -2.49 -6.06
N ILE A 94 30.62 -3.34 -5.04
CA ILE A 94 30.40 -2.94 -3.65
C ILE A 94 31.72 -2.42 -3.06
N LYS A 95 31.71 -1.20 -2.53
CA LYS A 95 32.83 -0.61 -1.79
C LYS A 95 32.90 -1.16 -0.36
N ASP A 96 33.99 -0.86 0.34
CA ASP A 96 34.22 -1.26 1.74
C ASP A 96 33.16 -0.67 2.69
N ASP A 97 32.57 0.47 2.34
CA ASP A 97 31.45 1.08 3.08
C ASP A 97 30.08 0.40 2.81
N GLY A 98 30.07 -0.64 1.97
CA GLY A 98 28.89 -1.39 1.60
C GLY A 98 27.99 -0.69 0.58
N ASN A 99 28.36 0.46 0.02
CA ASN A 99 27.61 1.12 -1.05
C ASN A 99 28.13 0.69 -2.43
N TYR A 100 27.29 0.81 -3.44
CA TYR A 100 27.70 0.59 -4.83
C TYR A 100 28.46 1.80 -5.39
N GLU A 101 29.42 1.53 -6.25
CA GLU A 101 30.00 2.47 -7.19
C GLU A 101 29.93 1.88 -8.60
N ASN A 102 29.59 2.71 -9.58
CA ASN A 102 29.33 2.27 -10.95
C ASN A 102 30.55 2.48 -11.83
N TYR A 103 30.75 1.56 -12.77
CA TYR A 103 31.72 1.75 -13.86
C TYR A 103 31.18 2.66 -14.96
N VAL A 104 29.85 2.59 -15.21
CA VAL A 104 29.20 3.34 -16.29
C VAL A 104 28.56 4.61 -15.75
N GLY A 105 28.91 5.74 -16.36
CA GLY A 105 28.30 7.03 -16.11
C GLY A 105 27.60 7.59 -17.37
N ASP A 106 26.71 8.55 -17.16
CA ASP A 106 26.18 9.37 -18.23
C ASP A 106 27.09 10.59 -18.53
N ALA A 107 26.69 11.38 -19.53
CA ALA A 107 27.44 12.57 -19.92
C ALA A 107 27.52 13.66 -18.83
N ALA A 108 26.65 13.62 -17.85
CA ALA A 108 26.63 14.51 -16.69
C ALA A 108 27.46 13.98 -15.51
N GLY A 109 28.08 12.79 -15.65
CA GLY A 109 28.91 12.18 -14.61
C GLY A 109 28.13 11.47 -13.52
N PHE A 110 26.88 11.05 -13.78
CA PHE A 110 26.07 10.29 -12.84
C PHE A 110 26.08 8.80 -13.13
N PRO A 111 25.88 7.94 -12.10
CA PRO A 111 25.69 6.51 -12.29
C PRO A 111 24.62 6.22 -13.32
N SER A 112 24.94 5.39 -14.32
CA SER A 112 24.05 5.14 -15.45
C SER A 112 24.16 3.69 -15.95
N TYR A 113 23.66 3.45 -17.14
CA TYR A 113 23.64 2.15 -17.83
C TYR A 113 24.32 2.24 -19.19
N ASP A 114 24.79 1.11 -19.69
CA ASP A 114 25.25 0.96 -21.05
C ASP A 114 24.08 0.40 -21.92
N ALA A 115 23.82 1.04 -23.04
CA ALA A 115 22.81 0.62 -24.02
C ALA A 115 23.27 0.82 -25.48
N THR A 116 24.53 1.24 -25.68
CA THR A 116 25.12 1.54 -26.98
C THR A 116 26.17 0.51 -27.40
N GLY A 117 26.33 -0.55 -26.63
CA GLY A 117 27.18 -1.69 -26.94
C GLY A 117 26.62 -2.57 -28.07
N THR A 118 27.25 -3.70 -28.30
CA THR A 118 26.91 -4.60 -29.41
C THR A 118 26.32 -5.90 -28.91
N PHE A 119 25.27 -6.36 -29.63
CA PHE A 119 24.63 -7.66 -29.42
C PHE A 119 25.12 -8.69 -30.40
N ALA A 120 25.32 -9.95 -29.95
CA ALA A 120 25.45 -11.11 -30.81
C ALA A 120 24.47 -12.21 -30.35
N ALA A 121 23.74 -12.80 -31.27
CA ALA A 121 22.81 -13.88 -31.01
C ALA A 121 23.52 -15.24 -30.98
N LEU A 122 23.25 -16.04 -29.97
CA LEU A 122 23.75 -17.40 -29.81
C LEU A 122 22.67 -18.46 -30.10
N GLY A 123 21.44 -18.04 -30.40
CA GLY A 123 20.29 -18.91 -30.63
C GLY A 123 19.42 -19.15 -29.38
N ASN A 124 18.19 -19.62 -29.59
CA ASN A 124 17.24 -19.96 -28.49
C ASN A 124 17.00 -18.86 -27.45
N GLY A 125 17.01 -17.61 -27.91
CA GLY A 125 16.83 -16.44 -27.02
C GLY A 125 18.06 -16.08 -26.18
N VAL A 126 19.20 -16.72 -26.44
CA VAL A 126 20.47 -16.42 -25.77
C VAL A 126 21.27 -15.43 -26.61
N TYR A 127 21.84 -14.44 -25.95
CA TYR A 127 22.61 -13.35 -26.53
C TYR A 127 23.86 -13.06 -25.70
N THR A 128 24.84 -12.47 -26.35
CA THR A 128 25.89 -11.71 -25.67
C THR A 128 25.68 -10.23 -25.91
N TYR A 129 26.01 -9.42 -24.90
CA TYR A 129 26.10 -7.98 -25.02
C TYR A 129 27.50 -7.53 -24.59
N THR A 130 28.21 -6.92 -25.52
CA THR A 130 29.51 -6.30 -25.23
C THR A 130 29.30 -4.81 -24.99
N PHE A 131 29.67 -4.34 -23.81
CA PHE A 131 29.55 -2.94 -23.42
C PHE A 131 30.30 -2.02 -24.39
N ALA A 132 29.76 -0.83 -24.60
CA ALA A 132 30.47 0.24 -25.28
C ALA A 132 31.62 0.78 -24.39
N THR A 133 31.41 0.77 -23.08
CA THR A 133 32.37 1.28 -22.08
C THR A 133 33.51 0.28 -21.85
N ASP A 134 34.73 0.72 -22.09
CA ASP A 134 35.93 -0.01 -21.67
C ASP A 134 36.20 0.32 -20.20
N ILE A 135 36.10 -0.68 -19.32
CA ILE A 135 36.27 -0.47 -17.88
C ILE A 135 37.69 -0.60 -17.36
N ASN A 136 38.65 -0.85 -18.26
CA ASN A 136 40.09 -0.75 -17.96
C ASN A 136 40.65 0.61 -18.29
N ASP A 137 39.91 1.43 -19.04
CA ASP A 137 40.29 2.82 -19.36
C ASP A 137 39.62 3.79 -18.38
N ALA A 138 40.41 4.33 -17.44
CA ALA A 138 39.92 5.28 -16.43
C ALA A 138 39.29 6.55 -17.04
N THR A 139 39.61 6.89 -18.29
CA THR A 139 38.99 8.05 -18.96
C THR A 139 37.58 7.79 -19.48
N LYS A 140 37.14 6.53 -19.51
CA LYS A 140 35.85 6.09 -20.00
C LYS A 140 34.89 5.69 -18.88
N THR A 141 35.42 5.45 -17.68
CA THR A 141 34.64 5.02 -16.55
C THR A 141 34.17 6.20 -15.69
N LEU A 142 33.08 5.97 -14.95
CA LEU A 142 32.62 6.96 -13.98
C LEU A 142 33.71 7.18 -12.89
N LYS A 143 34.07 8.43 -12.66
CA LYS A 143 35.08 8.82 -11.65
C LYS A 143 36.45 8.13 -11.80
N GLY A 144 36.78 7.61 -12.97
CA GLY A 144 38.06 7.01 -13.25
C GLY A 144 38.32 5.67 -12.55
N ILE A 145 37.29 5.00 -12.09
CA ILE A 145 37.44 3.65 -11.51
C ILE A 145 37.78 2.61 -12.58
N THR A 146 38.75 1.74 -12.30
CA THR A 146 39.15 0.69 -13.21
C THR A 146 38.86 -0.68 -12.63
N TYR A 147 38.63 -1.65 -13.53
CA TYR A 147 38.47 -3.04 -13.19
C TYR A 147 39.79 -3.72 -12.89
N SER A 148 39.78 -4.67 -11.95
CA SER A 148 40.90 -5.58 -11.71
C SER A 148 40.39 -7.01 -11.61
N ALA A 149 41.01 -7.92 -12.35
CA ALA A 149 40.64 -9.36 -12.30
C ALA A 149 40.97 -10.01 -10.96
N THR A 150 41.73 -9.37 -10.10
CA THR A 150 42.07 -9.82 -8.75
C THR A 150 41.28 -9.10 -7.65
N ASP A 151 40.29 -8.29 -8.03
CA ASP A 151 39.45 -7.59 -7.04
C ASP A 151 38.62 -8.62 -6.27
N THR A 152 38.69 -8.54 -4.94
CA THR A 152 37.98 -9.46 -4.02
C THR A 152 36.57 -8.97 -3.68
N ARG A 153 36.21 -7.75 -4.09
CA ARG A 153 34.91 -7.16 -3.84
C ARG A 153 33.86 -7.75 -4.79
N THR A 154 32.65 -7.82 -4.30
CA THR A 154 31.52 -8.25 -5.12
C THR A 154 31.22 -7.23 -6.23
N HIS A 155 31.19 -7.70 -7.45
CA HIS A 155 30.70 -6.98 -8.63
C HIS A 155 29.29 -7.43 -8.96
N THR A 156 28.50 -6.54 -9.49
CA THR A 156 27.11 -6.79 -9.87
C THR A 156 26.90 -6.32 -11.31
N ALA A 157 26.60 -7.28 -12.18
CA ALA A 157 26.02 -6.98 -13.49
C ALA A 157 24.49 -7.03 -13.35
N ALA A 158 23.79 -6.08 -13.95
CA ALA A 158 22.34 -6.10 -13.96
C ALA A 158 21.76 -5.80 -15.32
N LEU A 159 20.57 -6.32 -15.56
CA LEU A 159 19.82 -6.21 -16.81
C LEU A 159 18.44 -5.60 -16.52
N GLN A 160 18.13 -4.51 -17.18
CA GLN A 160 16.78 -4.00 -17.33
C GLN A 160 16.29 -4.34 -18.74
N VAL A 161 15.21 -5.10 -18.81
CA VAL A 161 14.48 -5.31 -20.07
C VAL A 161 13.04 -4.84 -19.89
N SER A 162 12.53 -4.14 -20.89
CA SER A 162 11.15 -3.66 -20.86
C SER A 162 10.59 -3.52 -22.27
N ARG A 163 9.28 -3.74 -22.44
CA ARG A 163 8.56 -3.47 -23.68
C ARG A 163 7.16 -2.92 -23.40
N THR A 164 6.65 -2.12 -24.32
CA THR A 164 5.25 -1.70 -24.31
C THR A 164 4.41 -2.70 -25.06
N VAL A 165 3.35 -3.19 -24.44
CA VAL A 165 2.39 -4.09 -25.07
C VAL A 165 0.98 -3.51 -24.97
N ALA A 166 0.14 -3.80 -25.95
CA ALA A 166 -1.26 -3.43 -25.91
C ALA A 166 -2.05 -4.44 -25.07
N SER A 167 -2.91 -3.95 -24.21
CA SER A 167 -3.89 -4.78 -23.51
C SER A 167 -5.01 -5.21 -24.44
N LYS A 168 -5.76 -6.22 -24.07
CA LYS A 168 -6.98 -6.64 -24.79
C LYS A 168 -8.05 -5.55 -24.88
N THR A 169 -8.00 -4.56 -24.00
CA THR A 169 -8.90 -3.40 -23.99
C THR A 169 -8.37 -2.22 -24.78
N GLY A 170 -7.23 -2.37 -25.48
CA GLY A 170 -6.60 -1.31 -26.28
C GLY A 170 -5.67 -0.38 -25.47
N ALA A 171 -5.65 -0.45 -24.14
CA ALA A 171 -4.70 0.31 -23.33
C ALA A 171 -3.29 -0.27 -23.46
N SER A 172 -2.27 0.59 -23.47
CA SER A 172 -0.88 0.16 -23.44
C SER A 172 -0.40 -0.02 -22.01
N PHE A 173 0.44 -1.00 -21.77
CA PHE A 173 1.13 -1.17 -20.49
C PHE A 173 2.57 -1.63 -20.68
N GLN A 174 3.39 -1.38 -19.67
CA GLN A 174 4.80 -1.71 -19.69
C GLN A 174 5.01 -3.08 -19.06
N GLN A 175 5.51 -4.05 -19.83
CA GLN A 175 6.14 -5.25 -19.32
C GLN A 175 7.60 -4.95 -19.01
N ALA A 176 8.12 -5.40 -17.86
CA ALA A 176 9.53 -5.23 -17.53
C ALA A 176 10.04 -6.36 -16.63
N ARG A 177 11.30 -6.70 -16.79
CA ARG A 177 12.05 -7.61 -15.93
C ARG A 177 13.39 -6.97 -15.60
N ASN A 178 13.76 -7.03 -14.31
CA ASN A 178 15.08 -6.67 -13.85
C ASN A 178 15.77 -7.91 -13.31
N VAL A 179 17.03 -8.08 -13.65
CA VAL A 179 17.85 -9.23 -13.27
C VAL A 179 19.17 -8.73 -12.72
N ARG A 180 19.65 -9.35 -11.66
CA ARG A 180 20.95 -9.12 -11.05
C ARG A 180 21.79 -10.39 -11.09
N PHE A 181 23.08 -10.22 -11.33
CA PHE A 181 24.09 -11.28 -11.29
C PHE A 181 25.32 -10.78 -10.54
N ASP A 182 25.54 -11.35 -9.38
CA ASP A 182 26.67 -11.02 -8.53
C ASP A 182 27.83 -11.98 -8.79
N PHE A 183 29.03 -11.46 -8.87
CA PHE A 183 30.25 -12.24 -9.10
C PHE A 183 31.46 -11.57 -8.43
N ARG A 184 32.52 -12.33 -8.24
CA ARG A 184 33.81 -11.79 -7.83
C ARG A 184 34.80 -11.94 -8.98
N PRO A 185 35.59 -10.89 -9.33
CA PRO A 185 36.58 -10.94 -10.39
C PRO A 185 37.65 -12.02 -10.19
N ASP A 186 38.02 -12.30 -8.94
CA ASP A 186 39.02 -13.34 -8.58
C ASP A 186 38.47 -14.78 -8.72
N GLY A 187 37.24 -14.95 -9.18
CA GLY A 187 36.61 -16.26 -9.39
C GLY A 187 36.17 -16.96 -8.11
N GLN A 188 36.33 -16.34 -6.95
CA GLN A 188 35.89 -16.93 -5.69
C GLN A 188 34.38 -16.70 -5.48
N ALA A 189 33.82 -17.45 -4.52
CA ALA A 189 32.40 -17.32 -4.16
C ALA A 189 32.07 -15.91 -3.65
N VAL A 190 30.89 -15.42 -4.01
CA VAL A 190 30.34 -14.16 -3.51
C VAL A 190 29.99 -14.32 -2.04
N THR A 191 30.59 -13.52 -1.18
CA THR A 191 30.36 -13.53 0.27
C THR A 191 29.60 -12.30 0.76
N THR A 192 29.68 -11.20 0.02
CA THR A 192 29.07 -9.92 0.37
C THR A 192 28.05 -9.54 -0.69
N THR A 193 26.82 -9.35 -0.29
CA THR A 193 25.75 -8.82 -1.14
C THR A 193 25.11 -7.62 -0.43
N ARG A 194 24.27 -6.87 -1.12
CA ARG A 194 23.51 -5.76 -0.53
C ARG A 194 22.04 -5.92 -0.81
N GLU A 195 21.28 -6.28 0.22
CA GLU A 195 19.84 -6.47 0.15
C GLU A 195 19.16 -5.96 1.42
N ILE A 196 19.01 -4.64 1.52
CA ILE A 196 18.47 -3.96 2.71
C ILE A 196 16.93 -3.96 2.70
N VAL A 197 16.31 -3.72 1.53
CA VAL A 197 14.86 -3.72 1.37
C VAL A 197 14.51 -4.50 0.11
N ALA A 198 13.74 -5.56 0.26
CA ALA A 198 13.22 -6.31 -0.88
C ALA A 198 12.05 -5.57 -1.53
N VAL A 199 11.90 -5.70 -2.85
CA VAL A 199 10.81 -5.07 -3.60
C VAL A 199 9.43 -5.55 -3.15
N SER A 200 9.33 -6.77 -2.61
CA SER A 200 8.08 -7.29 -2.05
C SER A 200 7.53 -6.42 -0.92
N ALA A 201 8.40 -5.83 -0.10
CA ALA A 201 7.98 -4.90 0.95
C ALA A 201 7.39 -3.60 0.37
N CYS A 202 7.93 -3.10 -0.72
CA CYS A 202 7.35 -1.95 -1.45
C CYS A 202 5.99 -2.32 -2.04
N ASN A 203 5.89 -3.53 -2.60
CA ASN A 203 4.70 -4.00 -3.30
C ASN A 203 3.51 -4.30 -2.39
N ASP A 204 3.70 -4.43 -1.09
CA ASP A 204 2.59 -4.46 -0.13
C ASP A 204 1.68 -3.24 -0.31
N CYS A 205 2.28 -2.05 -0.49
CA CYS A 205 1.54 -0.80 -0.70
C CYS A 205 1.39 -0.46 -2.18
N HIS A 206 2.45 -0.59 -2.99
CA HIS A 206 2.47 -0.18 -4.39
C HIS A 206 1.87 -1.20 -5.35
N GLY A 207 1.63 -2.44 -4.90
CA GLY A 207 1.17 -3.55 -5.72
C GLY A 207 2.21 -4.00 -6.73
N LYS A 208 2.62 -3.11 -7.61
CA LYS A 208 3.68 -3.31 -8.59
C LYS A 208 4.50 -2.04 -8.71
N LEU A 209 5.59 -1.99 -7.97
CA LEU A 209 6.52 -0.86 -8.06
C LEU A 209 7.02 -0.75 -9.50
N GLY A 210 6.92 0.45 -10.08
CA GLY A 210 7.36 0.68 -11.44
C GLY A 210 7.64 2.16 -11.67
N VAL A 211 8.90 2.51 -11.80
CA VAL A 211 9.38 3.87 -12.01
C VAL A 211 10.20 3.98 -13.30
N HIS A 212 10.60 5.19 -13.66
CA HIS A 212 11.30 5.46 -14.93
C HIS A 212 10.55 4.88 -16.15
N GLY A 213 9.27 5.24 -16.28
CA GLY A 213 8.41 4.73 -17.35
C GLY A 213 7.96 3.28 -17.14
N GLY A 214 8.04 2.75 -15.89
CA GLY A 214 7.60 1.39 -15.55
C GLY A 214 8.63 0.31 -15.83
N GLY A 215 9.82 0.66 -16.32
CA GLY A 215 10.89 -0.30 -16.65
C GLY A 215 11.76 -0.73 -15.47
N ARG A 216 11.82 0.06 -14.39
CA ARG A 216 12.60 -0.24 -13.19
C ARG A 216 11.67 -0.60 -12.05
N ARG A 217 11.76 -1.84 -11.59
CA ARG A 217 10.79 -2.45 -10.68
C ARG A 217 11.42 -3.12 -9.46
N ASP A 218 12.74 -3.30 -9.46
CA ASP A 218 13.44 -4.01 -8.39
C ASP A 218 14.36 -3.06 -7.62
N THR A 219 14.26 -3.09 -6.29
CA THR A 219 15.13 -2.31 -5.39
C THR A 219 16.60 -2.64 -5.60
N ALA A 220 16.92 -3.90 -5.91
CA ALA A 220 18.26 -4.34 -6.21
C ALA A 220 18.86 -3.65 -7.46
N LEU A 221 18.01 -3.27 -8.44
CA LEU A 221 18.45 -2.46 -9.57
C LEU A 221 18.53 -0.97 -9.20
N CYS A 222 17.58 -0.46 -8.41
CA CYS A 222 17.51 0.95 -8.04
C CYS A 222 18.81 1.43 -7.35
N ILE A 223 19.30 0.64 -6.41
CA ILE A 223 20.48 0.99 -5.59
C ILE A 223 21.80 1.01 -6.39
N LEU A 224 21.84 0.46 -7.58
CA LEU A 224 23.01 0.54 -8.44
C LEU A 224 23.26 1.99 -8.89
N CYS A 225 22.20 2.75 -9.22
CA CYS A 225 22.29 4.15 -9.61
C CYS A 225 21.99 5.09 -8.44
N HIS A 226 20.97 4.79 -7.64
CA HIS A 226 20.61 5.60 -6.48
C HIS A 226 21.51 5.27 -5.28
N ASN A 227 22.76 5.58 -5.42
CA ASN A 227 23.81 5.42 -4.42
C ASN A 227 24.31 6.82 -3.95
N PRO A 228 25.19 6.91 -2.95
CA PRO A 228 25.68 8.20 -2.45
C PRO A 228 26.33 9.10 -3.49
N ASP A 229 26.75 8.55 -4.63
CA ASP A 229 27.38 9.31 -5.71
C ASP A 229 26.35 10.02 -6.62
N LEU A 230 25.07 9.66 -6.53
CA LEU A 230 24.01 10.32 -7.29
C LEU A 230 23.48 11.54 -6.53
N VAL A 231 24.00 12.70 -6.87
CA VAL A 231 23.53 13.98 -6.35
C VAL A 231 23.11 14.85 -7.54
N VAL A 232 21.81 15.09 -7.65
CA VAL A 232 21.21 15.86 -8.76
C VAL A 232 20.93 17.29 -8.30
N GLY A 233 20.73 18.17 -9.25
CA GLY A 233 20.52 19.58 -9.03
C GLY A 233 21.73 20.41 -9.42
N TYR A 234 22.63 19.82 -10.13
CA TYR A 234 23.78 20.51 -10.69
C TYR A 234 23.65 20.89 -12.16
N ASP A 235 22.58 20.47 -12.80
CA ASP A 235 22.28 20.95 -14.13
C ASP A 235 21.72 22.37 -14.03
N THR A 236 22.60 23.33 -14.25
CA THR A 236 22.27 24.76 -14.34
C THR A 236 21.30 25.07 -15.50
N ASN A 237 21.07 24.12 -16.37
CA ASN A 237 20.08 24.19 -17.47
C ASN A 237 18.75 23.50 -17.14
N SER A 238 18.64 22.83 -15.98
CA SER A 238 17.36 22.22 -15.57
C SER A 238 16.37 23.31 -15.16
N SER A 239 15.27 23.40 -15.89
CA SER A 239 14.10 24.20 -15.52
C SER A 239 13.23 23.50 -14.48
N ALA A 240 13.65 22.37 -13.93
CA ALA A 240 12.89 21.58 -13.01
C ALA A 240 12.82 22.23 -11.62
N LYS A 241 11.60 22.46 -11.15
CA LYS A 241 11.27 23.27 -9.97
C LYS A 241 11.96 22.80 -8.66
N TYR A 242 12.27 21.51 -8.52
CA TYR A 242 12.80 20.91 -7.29
C TYR A 242 14.24 20.42 -7.40
N ASP A 243 14.87 20.57 -8.55
CA ASP A 243 16.27 20.20 -8.77
C ASP A 243 17.21 21.31 -8.29
N ALA A 244 16.97 21.81 -7.08
CA ALA A 244 17.88 22.76 -6.46
C ALA A 244 19.23 22.11 -6.17
N ALA A 245 20.30 22.85 -6.34
CA ALA A 245 21.67 22.40 -6.18
C ALA A 245 21.87 21.55 -4.91
N GLY A 246 22.40 20.36 -5.09
CA GLY A 246 22.82 19.47 -4.00
C GLY A 246 21.71 18.62 -3.38
N VAL A 247 20.63 18.30 -4.09
CA VAL A 247 19.67 17.28 -3.62
C VAL A 247 20.24 15.89 -3.84
N SER A 248 20.40 15.12 -2.78
CA SER A 248 20.85 13.74 -2.87
C SER A 248 19.72 12.83 -3.35
N PHE A 249 19.99 12.01 -4.37
CA PHE A 249 19.13 10.96 -4.84
C PHE A 249 19.61 9.57 -4.39
N ASP A 250 20.48 9.50 -3.40
CA ASP A 250 20.75 8.25 -2.68
C ASP A 250 19.42 7.62 -2.27
N PHE A 251 19.24 6.35 -2.58
CA PHE A 251 17.96 5.63 -2.43
C PHE A 251 17.38 5.79 -1.02
N LYS A 252 18.21 5.64 0.01
CA LYS A 252 17.77 5.79 1.41
C LYS A 252 17.25 7.21 1.70
N VAL A 253 17.92 8.25 1.19
CA VAL A 253 17.50 9.64 1.40
C VAL A 253 16.19 9.91 0.69
N MET A 254 16.15 9.58 -0.58
CA MET A 254 15.00 9.82 -1.44
C MET A 254 13.74 9.12 -0.92
N ILE A 255 13.82 7.81 -0.66
CA ILE A 255 12.66 7.02 -0.26
C ILE A 255 12.13 7.44 1.11
N HIS A 256 12.99 7.64 2.08
CA HIS A 256 12.55 8.09 3.41
C HIS A 256 11.89 9.47 3.35
N LYS A 257 12.47 10.44 2.64
CA LYS A 257 11.87 11.78 2.49
C LYS A 257 10.54 11.77 1.77
N ILE A 258 10.40 10.97 0.71
CA ILE A 258 9.12 10.80 0.00
C ILE A 258 8.05 10.28 0.96
N HIS A 259 8.34 9.24 1.74
CA HIS A 259 7.37 8.62 2.62
C HIS A 259 7.10 9.42 3.91
N MET A 260 8.06 10.20 4.39
CA MET A 260 7.81 11.20 5.44
C MET A 260 6.85 12.30 4.95
N GLY A 261 6.95 12.70 3.70
CA GLY A 261 6.03 13.59 3.01
C GLY A 261 5.63 14.81 3.84
N LYS A 262 4.34 14.98 4.09
CA LYS A 262 3.81 16.12 4.86
C LYS A 262 4.24 16.15 6.34
N LYS A 263 4.81 15.07 6.84
CA LYS A 263 5.31 14.96 8.23
C LYS A 263 6.82 15.20 8.34
N LEU A 264 7.53 15.35 7.21
CA LEU A 264 8.95 15.70 7.22
C LEU A 264 9.11 17.08 7.86
N PRO A 265 9.92 17.22 8.94
CA PRO A 265 10.04 18.50 9.65
C PRO A 265 10.42 19.68 8.75
N GLY A 266 11.35 19.47 7.81
CA GLY A 266 11.73 20.49 6.83
C GLY A 266 10.57 20.87 5.89
N ASN A 267 9.69 19.93 5.50
CA ASN A 267 8.50 20.24 4.72
C ASN A 267 7.51 21.08 5.51
N VAL A 268 7.28 20.74 6.78
CA VAL A 268 6.40 21.52 7.67
C VAL A 268 6.89 22.96 7.77
N ALA A 269 8.19 23.14 8.03
CA ALA A 269 8.78 24.47 8.11
C ALA A 269 8.70 25.24 6.78
N ALA A 270 9.04 24.59 5.66
CA ALA A 270 9.01 25.20 4.33
C ALA A 270 7.61 25.64 3.92
N ILE A 271 6.59 24.77 4.09
CA ILE A 271 5.20 25.09 3.74
C ILE A 271 4.65 26.19 4.63
N THR A 272 4.96 26.18 5.92
CA THR A 272 4.55 27.23 6.86
C THR A 272 5.13 28.58 6.45
N ALA A 273 6.35 28.60 5.88
CA ALA A 273 6.99 29.80 5.34
C ALA A 273 6.59 30.15 3.90
N GLY A 274 5.57 29.49 3.33
CA GLY A 274 5.12 29.72 1.95
C GLY A 274 5.98 29.08 0.87
N GLY A 275 6.91 28.20 1.25
CA GLY A 275 7.79 27.46 0.32
C GLY A 275 7.16 26.16 -0.18
N THR A 276 7.90 25.42 -0.99
CA THR A 276 7.41 24.23 -1.72
C THR A 276 7.76 22.89 -1.08
N GLY A 277 8.68 22.87 -0.14
CA GLY A 277 9.16 21.64 0.52
C GLY A 277 9.96 20.73 -0.40
N TYR A 278 10.01 19.43 -0.03
CA TYR A 278 10.80 18.42 -0.76
C TYR A 278 10.11 17.98 -2.04
N GLY A 279 10.87 17.95 -3.12
CA GLY A 279 10.42 17.49 -4.43
C GLY A 279 11.59 16.95 -5.26
N ILE A 280 11.27 16.33 -6.38
CA ILE A 280 12.22 15.79 -7.37
C ILE A 280 11.70 16.16 -8.74
N GLY A 281 12.55 16.75 -9.57
CA GLY A 281 12.15 17.26 -10.86
C GLY A 281 11.01 18.28 -10.73
N ASN A 282 9.88 18.00 -11.34
CA ASN A 282 8.66 18.81 -11.21
C ASN A 282 7.63 18.24 -10.21
N ALA A 283 7.94 17.12 -9.57
CA ALA A 283 7.04 16.46 -8.63
C ALA A 283 7.30 16.91 -7.18
N SER A 284 6.24 17.38 -6.50
CA SER A 284 6.28 17.65 -5.06
C SER A 284 5.89 16.40 -4.28
N TYR A 285 6.67 16.09 -3.26
CA TYR A 285 6.36 15.04 -2.28
C TYR A 285 6.00 15.60 -0.91
N ALA A 286 6.00 16.92 -0.77
CA ALA A 286 5.73 17.59 0.51
C ALA A 286 4.32 17.36 1.06
N THR A 287 3.38 16.94 0.23
CA THR A 287 1.99 16.67 0.60
C THR A 287 1.66 15.18 0.74
N VAL A 288 2.61 14.30 0.46
CA VAL A 288 2.40 12.85 0.59
C VAL A 288 2.00 12.51 2.01
N ALA A 289 0.90 11.79 2.15
CA ALA A 289 0.38 11.30 3.41
C ALA A 289 0.70 9.81 3.56
N TYR A 290 1.56 9.48 4.50
CA TYR A 290 1.83 8.08 4.84
C TYR A 290 0.62 7.47 5.55
N PRO A 291 0.32 6.18 5.38
CA PRO A 291 -0.77 5.51 6.09
C PRO A 291 -0.68 5.68 7.62
N LEU A 292 -1.84 5.77 8.27
CA LEU A 292 -1.91 5.88 9.73
C LEU A 292 -1.69 4.50 10.34
N MET A 293 -0.51 4.24 10.91
CA MET A 293 -0.11 2.94 11.44
C MET A 293 -0.06 2.86 12.96
N SER A 294 -0.06 3.99 13.65
CA SER A 294 0.06 4.05 15.12
C SER A 294 -0.98 4.97 15.74
N GLY A 295 -1.44 4.62 16.93
CA GLY A 295 -2.24 5.48 17.79
C GLY A 295 -1.45 6.63 18.42
N ASP A 296 -0.12 6.59 18.41
CA ASP A 296 0.71 7.70 18.85
C ASP A 296 0.63 8.87 17.84
N SER A 297 0.08 10.00 18.30
CA SER A 297 -0.09 11.20 17.46
C SER A 297 1.22 11.77 16.91
N LYS A 298 2.35 11.50 17.59
CA LYS A 298 3.70 11.92 17.13
C LYS A 298 4.21 11.03 16.00
N ALA A 299 3.82 9.76 16.02
CA ALA A 299 4.24 8.76 15.04
C ALA A 299 3.22 8.56 13.90
N SER A 300 1.96 8.89 14.15
CA SER A 300 0.87 8.67 13.20
C SER A 300 1.08 9.42 11.88
N GLY A 301 1.01 8.69 10.78
CA GLY A 301 1.25 9.23 9.42
C GLY A 301 2.73 9.43 9.08
N THR A 302 3.63 8.77 9.81
CA THR A 302 5.07 8.70 9.52
C THR A 302 5.48 7.24 9.31
N PRO A 303 6.53 6.95 8.53
CA PRO A 303 7.06 5.60 8.35
C PRO A 303 7.92 5.16 9.56
N ILE A 304 7.37 5.27 10.78
CA ILE A 304 8.12 4.93 12.00
C ILE A 304 8.31 3.43 12.18
N GLU A 305 7.43 2.61 11.62
CA GLU A 305 7.55 1.17 11.62
C GLU A 305 8.57 0.73 10.56
N CYS A 306 9.85 0.77 10.91
CA CYS A 306 10.94 0.42 10.00
C CYS A 306 10.80 -1.00 9.43
N THR A 307 10.32 -1.94 10.24
CA THR A 307 10.10 -3.34 9.84
C THR A 307 9.05 -3.51 8.74
N LYS A 308 8.25 -2.48 8.43
CA LYS A 308 7.33 -2.53 7.29
C LYS A 308 8.07 -2.65 5.96
N CYS A 309 9.23 -2.01 5.85
CA CYS A 309 10.09 -2.08 4.68
C CYS A 309 11.34 -2.94 4.92
N HIS A 310 11.97 -2.77 6.08
CA HIS A 310 13.17 -3.48 6.49
C HIS A 310 12.81 -4.79 7.20
N ARG A 311 12.59 -5.85 6.43
CA ARG A 311 12.18 -7.13 6.97
C ARG A 311 12.86 -8.31 6.28
N HIS A 312 13.11 -9.34 7.04
CA HIS A 312 13.49 -10.65 6.55
C HIS A 312 12.26 -11.45 6.10
N GLY A 313 12.43 -12.34 5.17
CA GLY A 313 11.37 -13.24 4.76
C GLY A 313 11.81 -14.25 3.71
N THR A 314 10.85 -15.07 3.32
CA THR A 314 11.03 -16.06 2.25
C THR A 314 9.88 -15.86 1.26
N ASP A 315 10.18 -15.81 -0.02
CA ASP A 315 9.15 -15.71 -1.06
C ASP A 315 8.45 -17.05 -1.31
N SER A 316 7.42 -17.04 -2.17
CA SER A 316 6.66 -18.25 -2.53
C SER A 316 7.48 -19.33 -3.21
N ASN A 317 8.68 -19.00 -3.68
CA ASN A 317 9.61 -19.94 -4.34
C ASN A 317 10.70 -20.45 -3.38
N GLY A 318 10.65 -20.05 -2.10
CA GLY A 318 11.63 -20.43 -1.10
C GLY A 318 12.90 -19.57 -1.05
N ASN A 319 12.97 -18.48 -1.83
CA ASN A 319 14.13 -17.58 -1.79
C ASN A 319 14.07 -16.67 -0.57
N VAL A 320 15.15 -16.65 0.20
CA VAL A 320 15.30 -15.73 1.34
C VAL A 320 15.59 -14.33 0.83
N TYR A 321 14.88 -13.32 1.35
CA TYR A 321 15.09 -11.92 1.04
C TYR A 321 15.34 -11.08 2.28
N GLY A 322 15.89 -9.88 2.09
CA GLY A 322 16.14 -8.93 3.16
C GLY A 322 17.32 -9.34 4.06
N LYS A 323 18.36 -9.95 3.51
CA LYS A 323 19.53 -10.41 4.29
C LYS A 323 20.14 -9.32 5.16
N ASP A 324 20.15 -8.08 4.68
CA ASP A 324 20.72 -6.91 5.35
C ASP A 324 19.61 -6.01 5.96
N ALA A 325 18.40 -6.53 6.18
CA ALA A 325 17.26 -5.74 6.62
C ALA A 325 17.51 -5.03 7.96
N ASP A 326 18.29 -5.61 8.86
CA ASP A 326 18.60 -5.05 10.18
C ASP A 326 19.60 -3.86 10.16
N ARG A 327 20.16 -3.54 8.99
CA ARG A 327 21.11 -2.40 8.87
C ARG A 327 20.53 -1.07 9.34
N TRP A 328 19.22 -0.88 9.32
CA TRP A 328 18.60 0.34 9.81
C TRP A 328 18.84 0.57 11.31
N LYS A 329 18.95 -0.46 12.11
CA LYS A 329 19.25 -0.38 13.55
C LYS A 329 20.73 -0.54 13.88
N GLU A 330 21.50 -1.19 12.99
CA GLU A 330 22.91 -1.54 13.23
C GLU A 330 23.88 -0.50 12.75
N ALA A 331 23.51 0.34 11.78
CA ALA A 331 24.39 1.31 11.15
C ALA A 331 23.82 2.73 11.20
N PRO A 332 23.66 3.33 12.40
CA PRO A 332 23.25 4.71 12.52
C PRO A 332 24.34 5.62 11.95
N THR A 333 23.96 6.48 11.02
CA THR A 333 24.82 7.48 10.41
C THR A 333 24.10 8.82 10.33
N ILE A 334 24.85 9.92 10.24
CA ILE A 334 24.27 11.26 10.02
C ILE A 334 23.35 11.22 8.80
N GLY A 335 23.82 10.65 7.69
CA GLY A 335 23.06 10.54 6.45
C GLY A 335 21.78 9.74 6.58
N ASN A 336 21.75 8.66 7.38
CA ASN A 336 20.55 7.86 7.59
C ASN A 336 19.55 8.59 8.49
N CYS A 337 19.98 9.12 9.62
CA CYS A 337 19.10 9.76 10.61
C CYS A 337 18.47 11.04 10.06
N THR A 338 19.25 11.88 9.38
CA THR A 338 18.78 13.17 8.86
C THR A 338 17.90 13.05 7.62
N THR A 339 17.61 11.85 7.12
CA THR A 339 16.60 11.65 6.07
C THR A 339 15.19 11.91 6.59
N CYS A 340 14.92 11.56 7.86
CA CYS A 340 13.66 11.81 8.54
C CYS A 340 13.77 12.95 9.55
N HIS A 341 14.89 13.05 10.26
CA HIS A 341 15.21 14.10 11.22
C HIS A 341 15.92 15.27 10.54
N ASP A 342 15.35 15.81 9.45
CA ASP A 342 16.05 16.75 8.55
C ASP A 342 16.20 18.18 9.10
N THR A 343 15.67 18.46 10.27
CA THR A 343 15.94 19.68 11.03
C THR A 343 17.02 19.51 12.10
N THR A 344 17.51 18.27 12.29
CA THR A 344 18.66 18.03 13.17
C THR A 344 19.93 18.50 12.47
N THR A 345 20.70 19.32 13.16
CA THR A 345 21.94 19.91 12.65
C THR A 345 23.13 19.47 13.49
N PHE A 346 24.30 19.51 12.90
CA PHE A 346 25.55 19.15 13.51
C PHE A 346 26.54 20.35 13.42
N ASP A 347 27.52 20.40 14.32
CA ASP A 347 28.45 21.51 14.39
C ASP A 347 29.31 21.61 13.09
N ALA A 348 29.48 22.81 12.57
CA ALA A 348 30.22 23.08 11.33
C ALA A 348 31.72 22.87 11.42
N ALA A 349 32.29 22.77 12.59
CA ALA A 349 33.67 22.40 12.78
C ALA A 349 34.01 20.98 12.32
N VAL A 350 32.96 20.21 11.96
CA VAL A 350 33.09 18.85 11.48
C VAL A 350 33.39 18.85 9.99
N ARG A 351 34.54 18.36 9.64
CA ARG A 351 34.82 17.92 8.28
C ARG A 351 34.13 16.58 8.06
N ILE A 352 33.14 16.60 7.24
CA ILE A 352 32.66 15.40 6.59
C ILE A 352 33.64 15.13 5.46
N ASP A 353 34.12 13.91 5.39
CA ASP A 353 35.02 13.53 4.30
C ASP A 353 34.26 13.66 2.97
N VAL A 354 34.55 14.72 2.34
CA VAL A 354 33.98 15.13 1.10
C VAL A 354 35.04 14.98 0.05
N ALA A 355 35.18 13.81 -0.46
CA ALA A 355 35.70 13.65 -1.81
C ALA A 355 34.69 14.20 -2.83
N ASP A 356 33.67 14.87 -2.36
CA ASP A 356 32.52 15.32 -3.11
C ASP A 356 32.42 16.83 -3.03
N ALA A 357 32.56 17.49 -4.18
CA ALA A 357 32.44 18.94 -4.34
C ALA A 357 31.11 19.52 -3.81
N LEU A 358 30.17 18.66 -3.41
CA LEU A 358 28.82 18.99 -2.98
C LEU A 358 28.65 19.12 -1.45
N ALA A 359 29.58 18.63 -0.66
CA ALA A 359 29.59 18.93 0.77
C ALA A 359 30.08 20.32 1.09
N THR A 360 30.59 21.04 0.12
CA THR A 360 30.88 22.47 0.21
C THR A 360 29.64 23.35 0.12
N VAL A 361 28.47 22.79 -0.05
CA VAL A 361 27.20 23.53 -0.12
C VAL A 361 26.69 23.82 1.28
N ASN A 362 27.18 24.78 1.89
CA ASN A 362 26.80 25.67 2.98
C ASN A 362 27.93 25.88 4.01
N PRO A 363 29.09 26.28 3.59
CA PRO A 363 30.17 26.60 4.55
C PRO A 363 29.83 27.82 5.42
N GLY A 364 28.83 28.60 5.06
CA GLY A 364 28.44 29.80 5.81
C GLY A 364 27.37 29.61 6.86
N ALA A 365 26.66 28.47 6.92
CA ALA A 365 25.56 28.27 7.83
C ALA A 365 25.97 27.65 9.17
N GLY A 366 27.19 27.24 9.34
CA GLY A 366 27.67 26.62 10.59
C GLY A 366 27.06 25.27 10.90
N THR A 367 26.30 24.66 9.97
CA THR A 367 25.56 23.43 10.17
C THR A 367 25.69 22.47 9.00
N ILE A 368 25.69 21.16 9.29
CA ILE A 368 25.74 20.09 8.32
C ILE A 368 24.36 19.53 8.13
N SER A 369 23.86 19.52 6.91
CA SER A 369 22.59 18.93 6.55
C SER A 369 22.75 17.47 6.11
N TYR A 370 21.63 16.75 5.94
CA TYR A 370 21.58 15.40 5.37
C TYR A 370 22.30 15.26 4.01
N LYS A 371 22.60 16.36 3.33
CA LYS A 371 23.36 16.34 2.08
C LYS A 371 24.78 15.82 2.27
N ALA A 372 25.31 16.01 3.44
CA ALA A 372 26.60 15.56 3.82
C ALA A 372 26.55 14.13 4.38
N GLN A 373 26.35 13.16 3.53
CA GLN A 373 26.04 11.78 3.89
C GLN A 373 27.25 10.89 4.16
N ARG A 374 28.40 11.48 4.32
CA ARG A 374 29.64 10.73 4.48
C ARG A 374 30.10 10.68 5.93
N ARG A 375 30.94 9.70 6.20
CA ARG A 375 31.57 9.48 7.50
C ARG A 375 32.18 10.76 8.02
N ALA A 376 31.86 11.14 9.24
CA ALA A 376 32.51 12.21 9.96
C ALA A 376 33.94 11.81 10.27
N VAL A 377 34.90 12.65 9.88
CA VAL A 377 36.33 12.42 10.14
C VAL A 377 36.86 13.18 11.35
N ASN A 378 36.04 14.08 11.89
CA ASN A 378 36.35 14.87 13.09
C ASN A 378 35.23 14.78 14.11
N PRO A 379 35.43 15.15 15.37
CA PRO A 379 34.40 15.16 16.39
C PRO A 379 33.17 15.96 15.94
N VAL A 380 32.01 15.36 16.09
CA VAL A 380 30.68 15.93 15.72
C VAL A 380 29.84 16.09 16.95
N ARG A 381 29.11 17.17 17.02
CA ARG A 381 28.17 17.43 18.09
C ARG A 381 26.82 17.82 17.52
N HIS A 382 25.74 17.31 18.10
CA HIS A 382 24.39 17.83 17.85
C HIS A 382 24.34 19.29 18.32
N THR A 383 23.90 20.21 17.46
CA THR A 383 23.68 21.60 17.87
C THR A 383 22.47 21.67 18.81
N GLY A 384 22.65 22.28 19.97
CA GLY A 384 21.60 22.43 20.98
C GLY A 384 21.52 21.32 22.02
N ASP A 385 22.34 20.27 21.90
CA ASP A 385 22.41 19.19 22.89
C ASP A 385 23.73 19.17 23.68
N VAL A 386 23.61 18.66 24.87
CA VAL A 386 24.62 18.42 25.88
C VAL A 386 25.98 17.98 25.37
N GLY A 387 26.88 18.84 25.00
CA GLY A 387 28.32 18.75 25.08
C GLY A 387 29.09 17.46 24.74
N PHE A 388 28.46 16.43 24.15
CA PHE A 388 29.17 15.20 23.77
C PHE A 388 29.73 15.32 22.36
N PHE A 389 31.00 15.05 22.21
CA PHE A 389 31.66 14.96 20.93
C PHE A 389 31.59 13.53 20.40
N VAL A 390 31.17 13.37 19.16
CA VAL A 390 31.15 12.09 18.44
C VAL A 390 32.41 12.07 17.55
N PHE A 391 33.34 11.20 17.80
CA PHE A 391 34.60 11.13 17.09
C PHE A 391 34.47 10.52 15.68
N ASP A 392 33.48 9.65 15.49
CA ASP A 392 33.06 9.15 14.18
C ASP A 392 31.61 8.69 14.24
N GLU A 393 31.01 8.32 13.11
CA GLU A 393 29.60 7.90 13.05
C GLU A 393 29.33 6.59 13.82
N THR A 394 30.35 5.76 14.07
CA THR A 394 30.19 4.54 14.86
C THR A 394 29.90 4.86 16.33
N PHE A 395 30.33 6.02 16.79
CA PHE A 395 30.07 6.49 18.14
C PHE A 395 28.60 6.86 18.40
N CYS A 396 27.82 7.08 17.34
CA CYS A 396 26.38 7.31 17.48
C CYS A 396 25.69 6.16 18.26
N ARG A 397 26.20 4.94 18.14
CA ARG A 397 25.69 3.75 18.84
C ARG A 397 25.86 3.81 20.36
N VAL A 398 26.73 4.64 20.88
CA VAL A 398 26.94 4.78 22.33
C VAL A 398 25.69 5.39 22.97
N CYS A 399 25.10 6.39 22.33
CA CYS A 399 23.86 7.03 22.78
C CYS A 399 22.61 6.49 22.10
N HIS A 400 22.75 5.94 20.88
CA HIS A 400 21.69 5.35 20.06
C HIS A 400 21.99 3.87 19.76
N PRO A 401 21.99 2.98 20.77
CA PRO A 401 22.22 1.56 20.56
C PRO A 401 21.09 0.95 19.70
N ALA A 402 21.40 -0.14 19.01
CA ALA A 402 20.44 -0.83 18.15
C ALA A 402 19.21 -1.29 18.97
N GLU A 403 19.47 -1.95 20.06
CA GLU A 403 18.46 -2.46 21.00
C GLU A 403 18.91 -2.28 22.44
N VAL A 404 17.95 -2.11 23.35
CA VAL A 404 18.16 -2.10 24.80
C VAL A 404 17.16 -3.07 25.41
N THR A 405 17.61 -3.94 26.30
CA THR A 405 16.74 -4.84 27.05
C THR A 405 16.22 -4.18 28.33
N GLY A 406 14.98 -4.42 28.68
CA GLY A 406 14.34 -3.92 29.91
C GLY A 406 13.29 -2.82 29.69
N ASN A 407 12.73 -2.32 30.76
CA ASN A 407 11.58 -1.39 30.74
C ASN A 407 11.84 -0.03 30.08
N ASN A 408 13.09 0.37 29.89
CA ASN A 408 13.49 1.61 29.23
C ASN A 408 13.90 1.38 27.76
N SER A 409 13.74 0.18 27.22
CA SER A 409 14.14 -0.17 25.87
C SER A 409 13.49 0.72 24.80
N TYR A 410 12.23 1.10 25.03
CA TYR A 410 11.48 1.97 24.13
C TYR A 410 12.10 3.38 23.99
N GLN A 411 12.81 3.86 24.99
CA GLN A 411 13.28 5.25 25.03
C GLN A 411 14.70 5.47 24.53
N MET A 412 15.55 4.46 24.58
CA MET A 412 16.99 4.64 24.41
C MET A 412 17.56 3.97 23.18
N SER A 413 16.83 3.04 22.55
CA SER A 413 17.33 2.31 21.39
C SER A 413 16.73 2.82 20.08
N ILE A 414 17.45 2.57 18.97
CA ILE A 414 16.94 2.83 17.63
C ILE A 414 15.66 2.03 17.41
N THR A 415 15.67 0.76 17.72
CA THR A 415 14.50 -0.12 17.61
C THR A 415 13.33 0.40 18.43
N GLY A 416 13.54 0.75 19.69
CA GLY A 416 12.47 1.24 20.57
C GLY A 416 11.79 2.52 20.04
N HIS A 417 12.56 3.46 19.48
CA HIS A 417 12.00 4.69 18.91
C HIS A 417 11.33 4.52 17.55
N HIS A 418 11.67 3.45 16.81
CA HIS A 418 11.21 3.20 15.44
C HIS A 418 10.36 1.92 15.32
N THR A 419 9.80 1.46 16.41
CA THR A 419 8.83 0.38 16.48
C THR A 419 7.52 0.95 17.01
N VAL A 420 6.40 0.58 16.40
CA VAL A 420 5.08 0.96 16.95
C VAL A 420 4.87 0.27 18.29
N LEU A 421 4.18 0.93 19.19
CA LEU A 421 4.02 0.46 20.59
C LEU A 421 3.46 -0.97 20.64
N GLU A 422 2.55 -1.29 19.74
CA GLU A 422 1.89 -2.61 19.62
C GLU A 422 2.87 -3.76 19.33
N GLN A 423 4.04 -3.46 18.79
CA GLN A 423 5.10 -4.43 18.49
C GLN A 423 6.24 -4.36 19.50
N SER A 424 6.17 -3.44 20.44
CA SER A 424 7.21 -3.25 21.45
C SER A 424 7.03 -4.23 22.60
N SER A 425 8.11 -4.50 23.35
CA SER A 425 8.09 -5.31 24.56
C SER A 425 7.30 -4.68 25.73
N VAL A 426 6.95 -3.39 25.61
CA VAL A 426 6.15 -2.66 26.60
C VAL A 426 4.66 -2.99 26.47
N TYR A 427 4.22 -3.47 25.31
CA TYR A 427 2.84 -3.82 25.06
C TYR A 427 2.52 -5.19 25.65
N THR A 428 1.75 -5.21 26.72
CA THR A 428 1.35 -6.46 27.40
C THR A 428 0.25 -7.23 26.67
N GLY A 429 -0.39 -6.62 25.69
CA GLY A 429 -1.48 -7.23 24.93
C GLY A 429 -2.86 -6.83 25.41
N LEU A 430 -3.85 -7.01 24.56
CA LEU A 430 -5.26 -6.79 24.84
C LEU A 430 -6.10 -7.72 23.97
N ASN A 431 -6.69 -8.74 24.60
CA ASN A 431 -7.48 -9.77 23.94
C ASN A 431 -8.90 -9.78 24.50
N PHE A 432 -9.88 -10.05 23.64
CA PHE A 432 -11.29 -10.08 23.97
C PHE A 432 -11.90 -11.44 23.68
N VAL A 433 -12.81 -11.88 24.55
CA VAL A 433 -13.66 -13.05 24.32
C VAL A 433 -15.07 -12.73 24.81
N ILE A 434 -16.09 -12.91 23.96
CA ILE A 434 -17.48 -12.94 24.38
C ILE A 434 -17.84 -14.40 24.62
N LEU A 435 -18.16 -14.73 25.87
CA LEU A 435 -18.43 -16.09 26.31
C LEU A 435 -19.88 -16.49 26.04
N SER A 436 -20.82 -15.56 26.28
CA SER A 436 -22.25 -15.79 26.03
C SER A 436 -23.00 -14.48 25.87
N VAL A 437 -24.13 -14.57 25.17
CA VAL A 437 -25.14 -13.51 25.08
C VAL A 437 -26.48 -14.17 25.42
N ALA A 438 -27.10 -13.76 26.51
CA ALA A 438 -28.39 -14.24 27.01
C ALA A 438 -29.47 -13.16 26.89
N ASP A 439 -30.72 -13.49 27.06
CA ASP A 439 -31.87 -12.59 26.91
C ASP A 439 -31.86 -11.77 25.61
N ALA A 440 -31.33 -12.37 24.54
CA ALA A 440 -31.06 -11.72 23.28
C ALA A 440 -32.26 -11.80 22.30
N LEU A 441 -33.46 -11.54 22.76
CA LEU A 441 -34.68 -11.53 21.98
C LEU A 441 -35.22 -10.10 21.78
N PRO A 442 -36.00 -9.83 20.72
CA PRO A 442 -36.70 -8.56 20.56
C PRO A 442 -37.48 -8.16 21.80
N GLY A 443 -37.37 -6.91 22.22
CA GLY A 443 -37.97 -6.37 23.44
C GLY A 443 -37.23 -6.70 24.74
N ARG A 444 -36.16 -7.52 24.69
CA ARG A 444 -35.34 -7.87 25.84
C ARG A 444 -34.03 -7.05 25.87
N LYS A 445 -33.41 -6.96 27.06
CA LYS A 445 -32.12 -6.36 27.29
C LYS A 445 -31.06 -7.45 27.34
N PRO A 446 -30.19 -7.59 26.33
CA PRO A 446 -29.19 -8.65 26.32
C PRO A 446 -28.24 -8.59 27.52
N VAL A 447 -27.93 -9.77 28.03
CA VAL A 447 -26.93 -9.98 29.10
C VAL A 447 -25.70 -10.61 28.46
N VAL A 448 -24.56 -9.93 28.56
CA VAL A 448 -23.31 -10.39 27.90
C VAL A 448 -22.29 -10.76 28.96
N THR A 449 -21.79 -11.99 28.86
CA THR A 449 -20.63 -12.44 29.65
C THR A 449 -19.39 -12.45 28.78
N PHE A 450 -18.31 -11.84 29.24
CA PHE A 450 -17.10 -11.65 28.46
C PHE A 450 -15.84 -11.72 29.32
N ARG A 451 -14.68 -11.79 28.67
CA ARG A 451 -13.37 -11.74 29.29
C ARG A 451 -12.46 -10.79 28.52
N ILE A 452 -11.63 -10.05 29.24
CA ILE A 452 -10.53 -9.24 28.71
C ILE A 452 -9.25 -9.78 29.30
N THR A 453 -8.22 -10.05 28.49
CA THR A 453 -6.93 -10.55 28.98
C THR A 453 -5.76 -9.85 28.32
N ASP A 454 -4.60 -9.91 28.96
CA ASP A 454 -3.32 -9.65 28.31
C ASP A 454 -2.84 -10.87 27.48
N ASN A 455 -1.63 -10.79 26.89
CA ASN A 455 -1.03 -11.88 26.12
C ASN A 455 -0.57 -13.08 26.96
N LEU A 456 -0.51 -12.92 28.29
CA LEU A 456 -0.22 -13.99 29.25
C LEU A 456 -1.49 -14.62 29.83
N ASN A 457 -2.67 -14.24 29.30
CA ASN A 457 -4.00 -14.64 29.76
C ASN A 457 -4.37 -14.16 31.17
N ASN A 458 -3.69 -13.14 31.71
CA ASN A 458 -4.12 -12.50 32.93
C ASN A 458 -5.40 -11.71 32.66
N ALA A 459 -6.39 -11.85 33.55
CA ALA A 459 -7.64 -11.10 33.43
C ALA A 459 -7.43 -9.61 33.67
N LEU A 460 -8.00 -8.78 32.82
CA LEU A 460 -7.96 -7.33 32.89
C LEU A 460 -9.36 -6.80 33.24
N SER A 461 -9.46 -5.97 34.27
CA SER A 461 -10.73 -5.33 34.65
C SER A 461 -11.06 -4.18 33.69
N PRO A 462 -12.29 -4.12 33.11
CA PRO A 462 -12.71 -2.99 32.30
C PRO A 462 -12.58 -1.64 33.01
N ALA A 463 -12.86 -1.59 34.30
CA ALA A 463 -12.75 -0.38 35.12
C ALA A 463 -11.27 0.06 35.31
N ALA A 464 -10.32 -0.87 35.35
CA ALA A 464 -8.91 -0.57 35.58
C ALA A 464 -8.18 -0.15 34.29
N VAL A 465 -8.61 -0.63 33.12
CA VAL A 465 -7.93 -0.36 31.84
C VAL A 465 -8.46 0.89 31.13
N GLY A 466 -9.57 1.48 31.58
CA GLY A 466 -10.05 2.78 31.11
C GLY A 466 -11.43 2.80 30.44
N SER A 467 -11.96 4.00 30.25
CA SER A 467 -13.34 4.29 29.80
C SER A 467 -13.62 4.07 28.32
N SER A 468 -12.80 3.29 27.60
CA SER A 468 -12.90 3.14 26.16
C SER A 468 -13.37 1.75 25.71
N PHE A 469 -13.80 0.90 26.66
CA PHE A 469 -14.35 -0.42 26.35
C PHE A 469 -15.86 -0.35 26.16
N ALA A 470 -16.34 -0.92 25.08
CA ALA A 470 -17.78 -0.95 24.80
C ALA A 470 -18.19 -2.21 24.04
N LEU A 471 -19.45 -2.59 24.24
CA LEU A 471 -20.17 -3.47 23.35
C LEU A 471 -20.99 -2.67 22.35
N ARG A 472 -21.05 -3.15 21.11
CA ARG A 472 -21.89 -2.62 20.04
C ARG A 472 -22.91 -3.69 19.63
N LEU A 473 -24.17 -3.39 19.80
CA LEU A 473 -25.26 -4.29 19.43
C LEU A 473 -25.90 -3.80 18.15
N GLY A 474 -25.88 -4.63 17.13
CA GLY A 474 -26.52 -4.43 15.86
C GLY A 474 -27.26 -5.67 15.39
N TYR A 475 -27.94 -5.62 14.25
CA TYR A 475 -28.50 -6.81 13.63
C TYR A 475 -28.50 -6.77 12.11
N LEU A 476 -28.44 -7.95 11.53
CA LEU A 476 -28.52 -8.18 10.09
C LEU A 476 -29.96 -8.43 9.68
N ARG A 477 -30.42 -7.71 8.67
CA ARG A 477 -31.55 -8.13 7.87
C ARG A 477 -31.02 -8.74 6.59
N GLN A 478 -31.08 -10.05 6.49
CA GLN A 478 -30.47 -10.84 5.41
C GLN A 478 -28.93 -10.76 5.39
N VAL A 479 -28.33 -9.92 4.56
CA VAL A 479 -26.87 -9.91 4.34
C VAL A 479 -26.13 -8.67 4.86
N ASP A 480 -26.86 -7.62 5.23
CA ASP A 480 -26.29 -6.35 5.69
C ASP A 480 -26.87 -5.90 7.04
N TYR A 481 -26.08 -5.16 7.80
CA TYR A 481 -26.56 -4.51 9.02
C TYR A 481 -27.56 -3.41 8.68
N VAL A 482 -28.63 -3.31 9.47
CA VAL A 482 -29.64 -2.28 9.32
C VAL A 482 -29.78 -1.40 10.56
N ASN A 483 -29.71 -1.97 11.77
CA ASN A 483 -29.80 -1.31 13.07
C ASN A 483 -31.07 -0.43 13.24
N ASP A 484 -32.14 -0.75 12.51
CA ASP A 484 -33.38 0.01 12.55
C ASP A 484 -33.95 0.02 13.99
N GLY A 485 -34.34 1.19 14.46
CA GLY A 485 -34.87 1.37 15.81
C GLY A 485 -33.84 1.27 16.96
N MET A 486 -32.54 1.18 16.64
CA MET A 486 -31.45 1.16 17.64
C MET A 486 -30.96 2.58 17.95
N GLY A 487 -29.88 3.00 17.35
CA GLY A 487 -29.34 4.36 17.49
C GLY A 487 -29.76 5.27 16.34
N SER A 488 -29.61 6.58 16.53
CA SER A 488 -29.87 7.57 15.46
C SER A 488 -28.95 7.33 14.26
N ALA A 489 -29.39 7.70 13.06
CA ALA A 489 -28.62 7.61 11.82
C ALA A 489 -28.01 6.20 11.58
N GLY A 490 -28.76 5.14 11.86
CA GLY A 490 -28.36 3.74 11.62
C GLY A 490 -27.29 3.20 12.57
N GLN A 491 -26.98 3.89 13.65
CA GLN A 491 -25.96 3.44 14.59
C GLN A 491 -26.42 2.26 15.47
N PRO A 492 -25.51 1.35 15.88
CA PRO A 492 -25.84 0.29 16.83
C PRO A 492 -26.10 0.84 18.24
N LEU A 493 -26.74 0.04 19.09
CA LEU A 493 -26.74 0.33 20.52
C LEU A 493 -25.33 0.22 21.10
N SER A 494 -24.99 1.09 22.04
CA SER A 494 -23.70 1.10 22.70
C SER A 494 -23.85 0.83 24.19
N GLN A 495 -23.04 -0.09 24.71
CA GLN A 495 -22.98 -0.38 26.15
C GLN A 495 -21.54 -0.25 26.63
N PRO A 496 -21.19 0.82 27.35
CA PRO A 496 -19.91 0.94 28.05
C PRO A 496 -19.72 -0.17 29.10
N LEU A 497 -18.46 -0.56 29.35
CA LEU A 497 -18.15 -1.74 30.19
C LEU A 497 -17.65 -1.38 31.60
N GLU A 498 -17.54 -0.11 31.99
CA GLU A 498 -17.01 0.30 33.30
C GLU A 498 -17.82 -0.24 34.47
N THR A 499 -19.11 -0.50 34.27
CA THR A 499 -20.04 -0.99 35.30
C THR A 499 -20.25 -2.50 35.26
N ALA A 500 -19.45 -3.23 34.47
CA ALA A 500 -19.57 -4.68 34.40
C ALA A 500 -19.24 -5.36 35.72
N THR A 501 -20.03 -6.35 36.10
CA THR A 501 -19.85 -7.10 37.34
C THR A 501 -18.87 -8.25 37.12
N ALA A 502 -17.87 -8.35 38.01
CA ALA A 502 -16.93 -9.47 38.00
C ALA A 502 -17.57 -10.76 38.52
N ASN A 503 -17.33 -11.88 37.84
CA ASN A 503 -17.90 -13.19 38.21
C ASN A 503 -16.98 -14.03 39.10
N GLY A 504 -15.76 -13.55 39.40
CA GLY A 504 -14.79 -14.25 40.24
C GLY A 504 -13.87 -15.24 39.51
N ASP A 505 -14.17 -15.60 38.27
CA ASP A 505 -13.37 -16.50 37.39
C ASP A 505 -12.55 -15.75 36.34
N GLY A 506 -12.44 -14.42 36.49
CA GLY A 506 -11.78 -13.54 35.54
C GLY A 506 -12.69 -13.13 34.36
N SER A 507 -13.96 -13.53 34.35
CA SER A 507 -14.98 -13.03 33.45
C SER A 507 -15.82 -11.91 34.09
N PHE A 508 -16.56 -11.20 33.24
CA PHE A 508 -17.42 -10.09 33.62
C PHE A 508 -18.78 -10.23 32.96
N THR A 509 -19.83 -9.76 33.61
CA THR A 509 -21.18 -9.74 33.05
C THR A 509 -21.73 -8.31 33.06
N ILE A 510 -22.42 -7.95 31.97
CA ILE A 510 -23.14 -6.68 31.85
C ILE A 510 -24.45 -6.86 31.10
N THR A 511 -25.47 -6.11 31.52
CA THR A 511 -26.77 -6.04 30.83
C THR A 511 -26.84 -4.75 30.04
N PHE A 512 -27.27 -4.83 28.75
CA PHE A 512 -27.50 -3.63 27.96
C PHE A 512 -28.56 -2.71 28.63
N ALA A 513 -28.29 -1.43 28.65
CA ALA A 513 -29.23 -0.44 29.19
C ALA A 513 -30.51 -0.36 28.37
N THR A 514 -30.40 -0.57 27.03
CA THR A 514 -31.50 -0.48 26.07
C THR A 514 -31.86 -1.87 25.53
N ALA A 515 -33.15 -2.13 25.40
CA ALA A 515 -33.66 -3.38 24.84
C ALA A 515 -33.46 -3.42 23.30
N ILE A 516 -33.38 -4.65 22.74
CA ILE A 516 -33.46 -4.88 21.30
C ILE A 516 -34.82 -4.38 20.79
N PRO A 517 -34.88 -3.63 19.69
CA PRO A 517 -36.18 -3.22 19.11
C PRO A 517 -37.12 -4.42 18.90
N THR A 518 -38.39 -4.24 19.21
CA THR A 518 -39.41 -5.31 19.07
C THR A 518 -39.61 -5.73 17.61
N THR A 519 -39.24 -4.86 16.68
CA THR A 519 -39.32 -5.10 15.23
C THR A 519 -38.07 -5.76 14.65
N ALA A 520 -37.01 -5.94 15.44
CA ALA A 520 -35.77 -6.54 14.98
C ALA A 520 -35.95 -8.02 14.63
N THR A 521 -35.46 -8.45 13.49
CA THR A 521 -35.54 -9.82 12.98
C THR A 521 -34.20 -10.23 12.33
N GLY A 522 -33.99 -11.55 12.22
CA GLY A 522 -32.79 -12.09 11.58
C GLY A 522 -31.68 -12.43 12.57
N VAL A 523 -30.47 -11.96 12.35
CA VAL A 523 -29.31 -12.30 13.16
C VAL A 523 -28.80 -11.06 13.89
N GLY A 524 -28.79 -11.11 15.22
CA GLY A 524 -28.16 -10.10 16.07
C GLY A 524 -26.65 -10.29 16.15
N VAL A 525 -25.94 -9.23 16.45
CA VAL A 525 -24.51 -9.25 16.70
C VAL A 525 -24.16 -8.38 17.91
N VAL A 526 -23.32 -8.89 18.78
CA VAL A 526 -22.61 -8.10 19.78
C VAL A 526 -21.15 -8.02 19.36
N GLY A 527 -20.68 -6.82 19.03
CA GLY A 527 -19.27 -6.54 18.81
C GLY A 527 -18.61 -5.98 20.05
N MET A 528 -17.38 -6.41 20.35
CA MET A 528 -16.61 -5.90 21.48
C MET A 528 -15.40 -5.11 20.97
N GLU A 529 -15.21 -3.93 21.55
CA GLU A 529 -14.14 -3.01 21.19
C GLU A 529 -13.53 -2.35 22.45
N GLY A 530 -12.29 -1.87 22.32
CA GLY A 530 -11.65 -1.16 23.42
C GLY A 530 -10.15 -1.02 23.25
N ARG A 531 -9.54 -0.22 24.10
CA ARG A 531 -8.10 0.04 24.13
C ARG A 531 -7.55 0.08 25.55
N SER A 532 -6.30 -0.31 25.70
CA SER A 532 -5.47 0.03 26.85
C SER A 532 -4.67 1.28 26.56
N THR A 533 -4.31 2.02 27.61
CA THR A 533 -3.49 3.21 27.52
C THR A 533 -2.12 2.96 28.13
N TYR A 534 -1.08 3.45 27.46
CA TYR A 534 0.31 3.33 27.87
C TYR A 534 0.91 4.73 27.97
N THR A 535 1.63 5.00 29.03
CA THR A 535 2.37 6.25 29.19
C THR A 535 3.75 6.08 28.61
N ILE A 536 4.04 6.79 27.53
CA ILE A 536 5.40 6.94 27.00
C ILE A 536 6.05 8.05 27.83
N PRO A 537 7.13 7.76 28.55
CA PRO A 537 7.80 8.75 29.39
C PRO A 537 8.34 9.94 28.59
N ALA A 538 8.61 11.03 29.28
CA ALA A 538 9.22 12.21 28.68
C ALA A 538 10.63 11.90 28.17
N THR A 539 10.98 12.51 27.05
CA THR A 539 12.35 12.60 26.52
C THR A 539 12.79 14.06 26.58
N GLN A 540 14.05 14.36 26.30
CA GLN A 540 14.50 15.75 26.22
C GLN A 540 13.70 16.58 25.20
N LYS A 541 13.23 15.93 24.11
CA LYS A 541 12.51 16.59 23.01
C LYS A 541 10.99 16.60 23.19
N TYR A 542 10.42 15.62 23.86
CA TYR A 542 8.97 15.46 23.99
C TYR A 542 8.56 15.23 25.45
N ALA A 543 7.51 15.89 25.87
CA ALA A 543 6.84 15.61 27.14
C ALA A 543 6.31 14.16 27.17
N ALA A 544 6.11 13.64 28.36
CA ALA A 544 5.39 12.37 28.55
C ALA A 544 4.03 12.43 27.86
N ARG A 545 3.60 11.33 27.25
CA ARG A 545 2.33 11.25 26.54
C ARG A 545 1.68 9.89 26.70
N THR A 546 0.37 9.89 26.70
CA THR A 546 -0.43 8.67 26.74
C THR A 546 -0.82 8.24 25.33
N VAL A 547 -0.63 6.97 25.03
CA VAL A 547 -0.95 6.34 23.73
C VAL A 547 -1.95 5.23 23.98
N GLY A 548 -3.06 5.24 23.21
CA GLY A 548 -4.04 4.17 23.20
C GLY A 548 -3.65 3.06 22.23
N VAL A 549 -3.74 1.82 22.69
CA VAL A 549 -3.56 0.62 21.84
C VAL A 549 -4.79 -0.27 21.96
N GLY A 550 -5.52 -0.41 20.83
CA GLY A 550 -6.74 -1.19 20.77
C GLY A 550 -6.50 -2.70 20.71
N GLY A 551 -7.36 -3.49 21.34
CA GLY A 551 -7.45 -4.91 21.09
C GLY A 551 -8.07 -5.21 19.70
N LYS A 552 -7.81 -6.41 19.15
CA LYS A 552 -8.55 -6.87 17.97
C LYS A 552 -10.02 -7.01 18.33
N SER A 553 -10.88 -6.21 17.72
CA SER A 553 -12.33 -6.27 17.94
C SER A 553 -12.88 -7.63 17.49
N ILE A 554 -13.88 -8.13 18.23
CA ILE A 554 -14.50 -9.43 17.98
C ILE A 554 -16.02 -9.30 17.89
N GLN A 555 -16.69 -10.32 17.35
CA GLN A 555 -18.14 -10.41 17.23
C GLN A 555 -18.67 -11.72 17.79
N TYR A 556 -19.90 -11.66 18.31
CA TYR A 556 -20.72 -12.81 18.70
C TYR A 556 -22.08 -12.69 18.03
N PHE A 557 -22.46 -13.68 17.24
CA PHE A 557 -23.71 -13.67 16.49
C PHE A 557 -24.75 -14.55 17.19
N PHE A 558 -26.01 -14.12 17.17
CA PHE A 558 -27.13 -14.83 17.77
C PHE A 558 -28.41 -14.67 16.94
N ASP A 559 -29.25 -15.64 17.01
CA ASP A 559 -30.56 -15.67 16.31
C ASP A 559 -31.59 -14.85 17.08
N LEU A 560 -32.23 -13.86 16.48
CA LEU A 560 -33.19 -12.99 17.13
C LEU A 560 -34.53 -13.70 17.41
N ALA A 561 -34.83 -14.83 16.79
CA ALA A 561 -36.04 -15.59 17.06
C ALA A 561 -35.89 -16.56 18.24
N THR A 562 -34.66 -17.05 18.49
CA THR A 562 -34.41 -18.09 19.50
C THR A 562 -33.45 -17.64 20.62
N GLY A 563 -32.70 -16.56 20.43
CA GLY A 563 -31.62 -16.13 21.33
C GLY A 563 -30.37 -17.00 21.26
N SER A 564 -30.35 -18.05 20.43
CA SER A 564 -29.25 -19.01 20.37
C SER A 564 -28.06 -18.46 19.55
N GLN A 565 -26.86 -18.92 19.90
CA GLN A 565 -25.66 -18.55 19.14
C GLN A 565 -25.73 -19.01 17.68
N VAL A 566 -25.35 -18.14 16.75
CA VAL A 566 -25.19 -18.45 15.32
C VAL A 566 -23.70 -18.65 15.01
N SER A 567 -23.29 -19.90 14.91
CA SER A 567 -21.94 -20.30 14.54
C SER A 567 -21.76 -20.54 13.03
N ASP A 568 -22.85 -20.75 12.30
CA ASP A 568 -22.85 -20.97 10.85
C ASP A 568 -22.42 -19.69 10.12
N PRO A 569 -21.26 -19.67 9.43
CA PRO A 569 -20.77 -18.51 8.69
C PRO A 569 -21.73 -18.06 7.56
N ALA A 570 -22.55 -18.96 7.01
CA ALA A 570 -23.51 -18.62 5.95
C ALA A 570 -24.65 -17.71 6.46
N ARG A 571 -24.92 -17.75 7.76
CA ARG A 571 -25.91 -16.90 8.44
C ARG A 571 -25.30 -15.62 9.02
N GLN A 572 -23.97 -15.50 9.06
CA GLN A 572 -23.28 -14.30 9.50
C GLN A 572 -23.07 -13.34 8.33
N ARG A 573 -22.68 -12.12 8.64
CA ARG A 573 -22.32 -11.18 7.59
C ARG A 573 -21.08 -11.70 6.82
N ARG A 574 -21.21 -11.80 5.50
CA ARG A 574 -20.11 -12.21 4.64
C ARG A 574 -18.88 -11.29 4.80
N ILE A 575 -17.72 -11.87 4.76
CA ILE A 575 -16.46 -11.13 4.73
C ILE A 575 -16.15 -10.80 3.27
N SER A 576 -16.36 -9.53 2.88
CA SER A 576 -15.99 -9.03 1.54
C SER A 576 -14.57 -8.53 1.50
N VAL A 577 -14.09 -8.02 2.65
CA VAL A 577 -12.78 -7.38 2.83
C VAL A 577 -12.19 -7.87 4.14
N ALA A 578 -10.96 -8.35 4.11
CA ALA A 578 -10.25 -8.83 5.31
C ALA A 578 -9.30 -7.74 5.86
N ALA A 579 -9.22 -7.65 7.18
CA ALA A 579 -8.34 -6.68 7.85
C ALA A 579 -6.86 -6.89 7.47
N GLU A 580 -6.45 -8.12 7.27
CA GLU A 580 -5.10 -8.52 6.88
C GLU A 580 -4.68 -7.87 5.55
N ARG A 581 -5.61 -7.75 4.59
CA ARG A 581 -5.35 -7.06 3.32
C ARG A 581 -5.18 -5.55 3.51
N CYS A 582 -5.96 -4.94 4.38
CA CYS A 582 -5.80 -3.54 4.75
C CYS A 582 -4.45 -3.31 5.44
N ASN A 583 -4.01 -4.27 6.27
CA ASN A 583 -2.77 -4.21 7.02
C ASN A 583 -1.51 -4.27 6.15
N ASN A 584 -1.62 -4.71 4.90
CA ASN A 584 -0.53 -4.58 3.95
C ASN A 584 -0.05 -3.12 3.82
N CYS A 585 -0.96 -2.16 3.87
CA CYS A 585 -0.66 -0.74 3.84
C CYS A 585 -0.70 -0.10 5.23
N HIS A 586 -1.70 -0.43 6.07
CA HIS A 586 -1.95 0.23 7.34
C HIS A 586 -1.19 -0.37 8.54
N GLY A 587 -0.44 -1.47 8.34
CA GLY A 587 0.23 -2.19 9.43
C GLY A 587 -0.78 -2.77 10.42
N ARG A 588 -1.57 -1.91 11.06
CA ARG A 588 -2.68 -2.28 11.93
C ARG A 588 -3.90 -1.41 11.65
N LEU A 589 -4.91 -2.00 11.04
CA LEU A 589 -6.14 -1.28 10.70
C LEU A 589 -6.79 -0.71 11.97
N GLY A 590 -7.11 0.57 11.94
CA GLY A 590 -7.79 1.25 13.04
C GLY A 590 -6.90 1.73 14.18
N ALA A 591 -5.57 1.55 14.11
CA ALA A 591 -4.65 1.95 15.18
C ALA A 591 -4.73 3.44 15.56
N SER A 592 -5.10 4.31 14.62
CA SER A 592 -5.26 5.75 14.86
C SER A 592 -6.69 6.27 14.61
N LEU A 593 -7.64 5.37 14.37
CA LEU A 593 -9.04 5.70 14.14
C LEU A 593 -9.85 5.46 15.41
N HIS A 594 -10.84 6.31 15.65
CA HIS A 594 -11.72 6.20 16.84
C HIS A 594 -10.91 6.00 18.13
N ASP A 595 -9.84 6.77 18.30
CA ASP A 595 -8.91 6.67 19.43
C ASP A 595 -8.30 5.27 19.61
N ALA A 596 -8.05 4.54 18.53
CA ALA A 596 -7.55 3.18 18.50
C ALA A 596 -8.48 2.10 19.10
N SER A 597 -9.68 2.43 19.56
CA SER A 597 -10.54 1.46 20.24
C SER A 597 -11.19 0.43 19.30
N ARG A 598 -11.21 0.68 17.98
CA ARG A 598 -11.80 -0.19 16.95
C ARG A 598 -10.72 -0.68 16.01
N ALA A 599 -10.06 -1.75 16.40
CA ALA A 599 -8.84 -2.17 15.72
C ALA A 599 -8.98 -3.54 15.06
N ASN A 600 -8.31 -3.67 13.93
CA ASN A 600 -7.95 -4.91 13.25
C ASN A 600 -9.10 -5.87 12.92
N ASN A 601 -10.31 -5.33 12.67
CA ASN A 601 -11.46 -6.12 12.28
C ASN A 601 -12.46 -5.32 11.43
N THR A 602 -12.56 -5.62 10.13
CA THR A 602 -13.48 -4.96 9.21
C THR A 602 -14.95 -5.25 9.54
N GLN A 603 -15.26 -6.38 10.15
CA GLN A 603 -16.63 -6.71 10.55
C GLN A 603 -17.12 -5.83 11.70
N GLN A 604 -16.22 -5.36 12.58
CA GLN A 604 -16.58 -4.37 13.59
C GLN A 604 -16.90 -3.02 12.96
N CYS A 605 -16.13 -2.61 11.96
CA CYS A 605 -16.37 -1.34 11.27
C CYS A 605 -17.77 -1.25 10.67
N VAL A 606 -18.24 -2.32 10.03
CA VAL A 606 -19.53 -2.32 9.32
C VAL A 606 -20.76 -2.40 10.23
N ILE A 607 -20.61 -2.68 11.52
CA ILE A 607 -21.73 -2.57 12.47
C ILE A 607 -22.20 -1.10 12.53
N CYS A 608 -21.25 -0.15 12.53
CA CYS A 608 -21.51 1.29 12.55
C CYS A 608 -21.56 1.90 11.15
N HIS A 609 -20.66 1.47 10.24
CA HIS A 609 -20.58 1.93 8.86
C HIS A 609 -21.43 1.05 7.95
N ASN A 610 -22.71 0.98 8.24
CA ASN A 610 -23.70 0.12 7.57
C ASN A 610 -24.50 0.91 6.51
N PRO A 611 -25.34 0.24 5.70
CA PRO A 611 -26.14 0.89 4.67
C PRO A 611 -27.07 2.04 5.13
N ASN A 612 -27.51 2.03 6.38
CA ASN A 612 -28.36 3.09 6.93
C ASN A 612 -27.57 4.25 7.56
N ALA A 613 -26.26 4.09 7.71
CA ALA A 613 -25.46 5.04 8.47
C ALA A 613 -25.09 6.29 7.65
N THR A 614 -25.34 7.45 8.26
CA THR A 614 -24.99 8.78 7.74
C THR A 614 -24.19 9.59 8.76
N THR A 615 -23.69 10.75 8.35
CA THR A 615 -22.96 11.69 9.23
C THR A 615 -23.85 12.40 10.26
N GLY A 616 -25.16 12.14 10.26
CA GLY A 616 -26.14 12.83 11.09
C GLY A 616 -27.15 13.57 10.21
N SER A 617 -27.59 14.76 10.59
CA SER A 617 -28.65 15.49 9.90
C SER A 617 -28.17 16.78 9.27
N GLY A 618 -28.91 17.29 8.28
CA GLY A 618 -28.75 18.61 7.69
C GLY A 618 -28.16 18.60 6.27
N ALA A 619 -27.94 19.78 5.70
CA ALA A 619 -27.52 19.97 4.30
C ALA A 619 -26.14 19.34 3.97
N ALA A 620 -25.31 19.07 4.99
CA ALA A 620 -24.02 18.43 4.85
C ALA A 620 -24.08 16.91 5.12
N GLU A 621 -25.28 16.34 5.26
CA GLU A 621 -25.44 14.92 5.53
C GLU A 621 -24.99 14.10 4.34
N GLN A 622 -24.25 13.03 4.63
CA GLN A 622 -23.74 12.10 3.63
C GLN A 622 -23.59 10.71 4.22
N THR A 623 -23.64 9.72 3.34
CA THR A 623 -23.46 8.33 3.77
C THR A 623 -22.07 8.09 4.35
N ILE A 624 -22.02 7.32 5.43
CA ILE A 624 -20.79 6.73 5.98
C ILE A 624 -20.78 5.20 5.84
N ASN A 625 -21.63 4.64 4.97
CA ASN A 625 -21.57 3.23 4.63
C ASN A 625 -20.15 2.88 4.17
N LEU A 626 -19.57 1.82 4.75
CA LEU A 626 -18.15 1.48 4.54
C LEU A 626 -17.80 1.34 3.05
N LYS A 627 -18.67 0.76 2.21
CA LYS A 627 -18.42 0.60 0.77
C LYS A 627 -18.27 1.93 0.01
N ASP A 628 -19.08 2.94 0.36
CA ASP A 628 -18.95 4.27 -0.22
C ASP A 628 -17.75 5.01 0.34
N PHE A 629 -17.69 5.06 1.65
CA PHE A 629 -16.71 5.84 2.39
C PHE A 629 -15.26 5.43 2.08
N ILE A 630 -14.96 4.12 2.14
CA ILE A 630 -13.60 3.63 1.93
C ILE A 630 -13.16 3.80 0.48
N HIS A 631 -14.04 3.56 -0.49
CA HIS A 631 -13.72 3.77 -1.89
C HIS A 631 -13.45 5.26 -2.20
N LYS A 632 -14.31 6.17 -1.71
CA LYS A 632 -14.09 7.62 -1.87
C LYS A 632 -12.80 8.08 -1.20
N LEU A 633 -12.53 7.62 0.03
CA LEU A 633 -11.31 7.95 0.76
C LEU A 633 -10.06 7.57 -0.03
N HIS A 634 -10.01 6.34 -0.57
CA HIS A 634 -8.86 5.89 -1.35
C HIS A 634 -8.84 6.44 -2.79
N THR A 635 -9.96 6.95 -3.32
CA THR A 635 -9.97 7.69 -4.57
C THR A 635 -9.39 9.09 -4.38
N GLY A 636 -9.64 9.72 -3.23
CA GLY A 636 -8.99 10.93 -2.75
C GLY A 636 -8.88 12.04 -3.79
N GLU A 637 -7.66 12.47 -4.12
CA GLU A 637 -7.38 13.55 -5.10
C GLU A 637 -7.90 13.28 -6.52
N ASN A 638 -8.34 12.06 -6.81
CA ASN A 638 -8.85 11.67 -8.13
C ASN A 638 -10.38 11.65 -8.21
N LEU A 639 -11.08 12.10 -7.17
CA LEU A 639 -12.52 12.38 -7.26
C LEU A 639 -12.74 13.56 -8.18
N ALA A 640 -13.59 13.41 -9.20
CA ALA A 640 -13.71 14.37 -10.30
C ALA A 640 -14.84 15.41 -10.10
N LEU A 641 -16.04 14.99 -9.67
CA LEU A 641 -17.21 15.88 -9.54
C LEU A 641 -17.06 16.93 -8.44
N SER A 642 -16.42 16.56 -7.36
CA SER A 642 -16.18 17.46 -6.22
C SER A 642 -14.89 18.27 -6.36
N GLY A 643 -14.26 18.27 -7.56
CA GLY A 643 -12.94 18.87 -7.73
C GLY A 643 -11.88 18.22 -6.85
N GLY A 644 -12.04 16.92 -6.55
CA GLY A 644 -11.20 16.20 -5.61
C GLY A 644 -11.51 16.43 -4.13
N SER A 645 -12.61 17.14 -3.79
CA SER A 645 -12.97 17.41 -2.40
C SER A 645 -13.82 16.28 -1.81
N PHE A 646 -13.35 15.68 -0.74
CA PHE A 646 -14.12 14.74 0.05
C PHE A 646 -13.81 14.93 1.54
N THR A 647 -14.80 15.40 2.27
CA THR A 647 -14.67 15.76 3.70
C THR A 647 -15.76 15.06 4.50
N ILE A 648 -15.40 14.44 5.61
CA ILE A 648 -16.31 13.88 6.60
C ILE A 648 -16.07 14.60 7.93
N GLY A 649 -17.06 15.35 8.43
CA GLY A 649 -16.87 16.21 9.57
C GLY A 649 -15.73 17.21 9.32
N SER A 650 -14.73 17.25 10.20
CA SER A 650 -13.52 18.08 10.05
C SER A 650 -12.38 17.40 9.28
N LYS A 651 -12.55 16.19 8.77
CA LYS A 651 -11.49 15.43 8.12
C LYS A 651 -11.60 15.55 6.61
N ASP A 652 -10.56 16.13 6.01
CA ASP A 652 -10.41 16.27 4.56
C ASP A 652 -9.58 15.09 4.00
N PHE A 653 -10.15 14.35 3.08
CA PHE A 653 -9.54 13.20 2.39
C PHE A 653 -9.19 13.51 0.94
N SER A 654 -9.42 14.73 0.46
CA SER A 654 -9.20 15.16 -0.93
C SER A 654 -7.74 15.10 -1.37
N LYS A 655 -6.80 15.02 -0.44
CA LYS A 655 -5.36 14.95 -0.73
C LYS A 655 -4.77 13.55 -0.54
N VAL A 656 -5.61 12.54 -0.36
CA VAL A 656 -5.15 11.16 -0.27
C VAL A 656 -4.63 10.72 -1.62
N LYS A 657 -3.39 10.25 -1.65
CA LYS A 657 -2.71 9.65 -2.81
C LYS A 657 -2.63 8.16 -2.61
N TYR A 658 -3.46 7.42 -3.33
CA TYR A 658 -3.43 5.96 -3.26
C TYR A 658 -2.24 5.44 -4.06
N PRO A 659 -1.31 4.68 -3.44
CA PRO A 659 -0.05 4.33 -4.07
C PRO A 659 -0.14 3.19 -5.10
N ARG A 660 -1.25 2.46 -5.10
CA ARG A 660 -1.52 1.30 -5.96
C ARG A 660 -2.50 1.66 -7.07
N ASP A 661 -2.57 0.86 -8.12
CA ASP A 661 -3.65 0.97 -9.11
C ASP A 661 -5.01 0.76 -8.43
N ARG A 662 -5.89 1.75 -8.50
CA ARG A 662 -7.23 1.71 -7.89
C ARG A 662 -8.13 0.64 -8.49
N ARG A 663 -7.78 0.11 -9.66
CA ARG A 663 -8.46 -1.04 -10.28
C ARG A 663 -8.08 -2.37 -9.64
N ASP A 664 -7.05 -2.41 -8.80
CA ASP A 664 -6.66 -3.62 -8.07
C ASP A 664 -7.59 -3.88 -6.89
N CYS A 665 -8.80 -4.33 -7.17
CA CYS A 665 -9.81 -4.63 -6.15
C CYS A 665 -9.34 -5.73 -5.18
N LEU A 666 -8.51 -6.66 -5.64
CA LEU A 666 -7.94 -7.74 -4.82
C LEU A 666 -6.92 -7.25 -3.78
N ALA A 667 -6.50 -5.98 -3.85
CA ALA A 667 -5.71 -5.37 -2.78
C ALA A 667 -6.46 -5.37 -1.44
N CYS A 668 -7.80 -5.31 -1.47
CA CYS A 668 -8.66 -5.25 -0.28
C CYS A 668 -9.67 -6.38 -0.25
N HIS A 669 -10.33 -6.69 -1.38
CA HIS A 669 -11.35 -7.72 -1.46
C HIS A 669 -10.74 -9.12 -1.38
N VAL A 670 -11.44 -10.02 -0.68
CA VAL A 670 -11.02 -11.42 -0.60
C VAL A 670 -11.37 -12.15 -1.88
N ASP A 671 -10.55 -13.15 -2.20
CA ASP A 671 -10.80 -14.03 -3.33
C ASP A 671 -12.07 -14.86 -3.10
N GLY A 672 -12.67 -15.28 -4.18
CA GLY A 672 -13.85 -16.13 -4.20
C GLY A 672 -14.20 -16.43 -5.65
N ASP A 673 -15.01 -17.42 -5.88
CA ASP A 673 -15.59 -17.73 -7.19
C ASP A 673 -17.12 -17.57 -7.09
N PRO A 674 -17.71 -16.50 -7.66
CA PRO A 674 -17.02 -15.36 -8.31
C PRO A 674 -16.27 -14.46 -7.30
N PRO A 675 -15.33 -13.63 -7.77
CA PRO A 675 -14.63 -12.66 -6.92
C PRO A 675 -15.60 -11.75 -6.16
N ARG A 676 -15.27 -11.38 -4.93
CA ARG A 676 -16.16 -10.62 -4.03
C ARG A 676 -16.50 -9.19 -4.50
N PHE A 677 -15.96 -8.75 -5.62
CA PHE A 677 -16.30 -7.49 -6.30
C PHE A 677 -16.98 -7.71 -7.66
N ALA A 678 -17.19 -8.96 -8.08
CA ALA A 678 -17.85 -9.28 -9.36
C ALA A 678 -19.35 -8.96 -9.30
N LEU A 679 -19.93 -8.72 -10.47
CA LEU A 679 -21.37 -8.55 -10.66
C LEU A 679 -22.03 -9.83 -11.21
N PRO A 680 -23.25 -10.16 -10.82
CA PRO A 680 -24.12 -9.35 -9.95
C PRO A 680 -23.66 -9.34 -8.50
N LEU A 681 -24.05 -8.29 -7.78
CA LEU A 681 -23.89 -8.29 -6.32
C LEU A 681 -24.72 -9.45 -5.74
N PRO A 682 -24.33 -10.02 -4.60
CA PRO A 682 -25.16 -11.01 -3.91
C PRO A 682 -26.57 -10.47 -3.68
N ALA A 683 -27.53 -11.35 -3.72
CA ALA A 683 -28.93 -10.98 -3.46
C ALA A 683 -29.06 -10.26 -2.11
N ASN A 684 -29.97 -9.32 -2.02
CA ASN A 684 -30.30 -8.57 -0.81
C ASN A 684 -29.20 -7.66 -0.24
N VAL A 685 -28.17 -7.32 -1.02
CA VAL A 685 -27.24 -6.25 -0.67
C VAL A 685 -27.98 -4.92 -0.70
N LEU A 686 -27.90 -4.16 0.39
CA LEU A 686 -28.59 -2.90 0.52
C LEU A 686 -27.80 -1.74 -0.13
N GLY A 687 -28.53 -0.75 -0.64
CA GLY A 687 -28.00 0.54 -1.07
C GLY A 687 -27.44 1.35 0.10
N SER A 688 -27.06 2.59 -0.16
CA SER A 688 -26.56 3.49 0.87
C SER A 688 -27.55 4.62 1.12
N THR A 689 -27.88 4.86 2.38
CA THR A 689 -28.64 6.06 2.78
C THR A 689 -27.75 7.27 2.60
N THR A 690 -28.23 8.29 1.89
CA THR A 690 -27.51 9.54 1.62
C THR A 690 -28.08 10.72 2.41
N ALA A 691 -29.32 10.62 2.82
CA ALA A 691 -29.97 11.51 3.77
C ALA A 691 -31.02 10.75 4.55
N VAL A 692 -31.14 11.07 5.82
CA VAL A 692 -32.21 10.56 6.71
C VAL A 692 -33.44 11.40 6.50
N GLY A 693 -34.64 10.79 6.52
CA GLY A 693 -35.90 11.52 6.39
C GLY A 693 -36.18 12.48 7.54
N ALA A 694 -37.36 13.07 7.52
CA ALA A 694 -37.72 14.16 8.43
C ALA A 694 -37.65 13.80 9.92
N ASP A 695 -37.76 12.52 10.26
CA ASP A 695 -37.57 12.03 11.64
C ASP A 695 -36.34 11.12 11.75
N PRO A 696 -35.17 11.66 12.13
CA PRO A 696 -33.94 10.87 12.27
C PRO A 696 -34.00 9.83 13.39
N ASN A 697 -34.99 9.87 14.25
CA ASN A 697 -35.23 8.89 15.30
C ASN A 697 -36.32 7.87 14.93
N ASN A 698 -36.88 8.00 13.74
CA ASN A 698 -37.94 7.11 13.28
C ASN A 698 -37.40 5.70 13.02
N ALA A 699 -38.06 4.71 13.59
CA ALA A 699 -37.81 3.32 13.27
C ALA A 699 -38.19 2.97 11.83
N ALA A 700 -39.03 3.77 11.18
CA ALA A 700 -39.37 3.65 9.77
C ALA A 700 -38.30 4.35 8.92
N VAL A 701 -37.54 3.57 8.16
CA VAL A 701 -36.48 4.08 7.25
C VAL A 701 -37.00 4.27 5.83
N ASP A 702 -38.27 4.36 5.65
CA ASP A 702 -38.98 4.39 4.37
C ASP A 702 -38.90 5.77 3.69
N ASP A 703 -38.70 6.83 4.47
CA ASP A 703 -38.53 8.20 4.01
C ASP A 703 -37.06 8.57 3.74
N ASN A 704 -36.10 7.66 4.04
CA ASN A 704 -34.69 7.91 3.78
C ASN A 704 -34.36 7.94 2.28
N VAL A 705 -33.58 8.97 1.88
CA VAL A 705 -33.03 9.02 0.53
C VAL A 705 -31.90 8.01 0.39
N ARG A 706 -32.03 7.10 -0.57
CA ARG A 706 -31.08 6.01 -0.78
C ARG A 706 -30.54 5.94 -2.20
N THR A 707 -29.28 5.54 -2.31
CA THR A 707 -28.65 5.13 -3.56
C THR A 707 -28.76 3.60 -3.69
N THR A 708 -29.03 3.12 -4.89
CA THR A 708 -29.08 1.67 -5.15
C THR A 708 -27.71 1.01 -4.92
N PRO A 709 -27.65 -0.32 -4.65
CA PRO A 709 -26.41 -0.99 -4.21
C PRO A 709 -25.24 -0.89 -5.18
N MET A 710 -25.45 -1.12 -6.48
CA MET A 710 -24.40 -1.02 -7.48
C MET A 710 -23.97 0.45 -7.72
N LYS A 711 -24.95 1.36 -7.81
CA LYS A 711 -24.68 2.79 -7.93
C LYS A 711 -23.84 3.28 -6.75
N ALA A 712 -24.16 2.88 -5.54
CA ALA A 712 -23.41 3.22 -4.33
C ALA A 712 -21.95 2.75 -4.42
N ALA A 713 -21.71 1.53 -4.88
CA ALA A 713 -20.37 1.00 -5.03
C ALA A 713 -19.58 1.69 -6.17
N CYS A 714 -20.20 1.84 -7.35
CA CYS A 714 -19.51 2.34 -8.53
C CYS A 714 -19.20 3.85 -8.44
N LEU A 715 -20.16 4.67 -7.99
CA LEU A 715 -19.99 6.12 -7.90
C LEU A 715 -19.03 6.56 -6.79
N SER A 716 -18.61 5.67 -5.93
CA SER A 716 -17.58 5.97 -4.94
C SER A 716 -16.20 6.21 -5.58
N CYS A 717 -15.98 5.71 -6.81
CA CYS A 717 -14.78 5.94 -7.60
C CYS A 717 -15.07 6.66 -8.92
N HIS A 718 -16.20 6.33 -9.55
CA HIS A 718 -16.66 6.89 -10.82
C HIS A 718 -17.67 8.03 -10.61
N ASP A 719 -17.29 9.03 -9.82
CA ASP A 719 -18.18 10.13 -9.43
C ASP A 719 -18.53 11.07 -10.59
N ASN A 720 -17.78 11.05 -11.70
CA ASN A 720 -18.03 11.87 -12.88
C ASN A 720 -18.85 11.16 -13.97
N ILE A 721 -19.56 10.09 -13.65
CA ILE A 721 -20.27 9.26 -14.62
C ILE A 721 -21.39 10.02 -15.37
N SER A 722 -21.88 11.11 -14.78
CA SER A 722 -22.81 12.03 -15.43
C SER A 722 -22.22 12.73 -16.67
N GLN A 723 -20.88 12.82 -16.76
CA GLN A 723 -20.19 13.35 -17.94
C GLN A 723 -20.08 12.32 -19.08
N TRP A 724 -20.34 11.04 -18.80
CA TRP A 724 -20.35 9.95 -19.79
C TRP A 724 -21.73 9.75 -20.41
N SER A 725 -22.64 10.70 -20.22
CA SER A 725 -24.05 10.61 -20.59
C SER A 725 -24.31 10.52 -22.09
N ALA A 726 -23.30 10.61 -22.93
CA ALA A 726 -23.42 10.41 -24.36
C ALA A 726 -22.43 9.37 -24.84
N ILE A 727 -22.88 8.13 -25.03
CA ILE A 727 -22.27 7.24 -26.00
C ILE A 727 -23.00 7.54 -27.32
N PRO A 728 -22.44 8.39 -28.22
CA PRO A 728 -23.14 8.85 -29.43
C PRO A 728 -23.55 7.72 -30.36
N GLN A 729 -22.89 6.56 -30.23
CA GLN A 729 -23.09 5.37 -31.07
C GLN A 729 -24.41 4.64 -30.81
N PHE A 730 -25.06 4.86 -29.64
CA PHE A 730 -26.30 4.17 -29.29
C PHE A 730 -27.50 5.09 -29.09
N GLY A 731 -27.33 6.42 -29.19
CA GLY A 731 -28.43 7.37 -29.05
C GLY A 731 -29.15 7.34 -27.70
N ILE A 732 -28.57 6.71 -26.70
CA ILE A 732 -29.18 6.49 -25.37
C ILE A 732 -28.33 7.19 -24.31
N LEU A 733 -28.95 7.98 -23.46
CA LEU A 733 -28.38 8.54 -22.24
C LEU A 733 -28.20 7.43 -21.20
N VAL A 734 -27.12 6.65 -21.32
CA VAL A 734 -26.95 5.39 -20.57
C VAL A 734 -26.65 5.62 -19.09
N HIS A 735 -26.09 6.81 -18.75
CA HIS A 735 -25.64 7.11 -17.39
C HIS A 735 -26.25 8.39 -16.80
N ALA A 736 -27.39 8.85 -17.34
CA ALA A 736 -28.06 10.05 -16.81
C ALA A 736 -28.45 9.87 -15.35
N PRO A 737 -28.36 10.93 -14.53
CA PRO A 737 -28.91 10.89 -13.16
C PRO A 737 -30.37 10.46 -13.20
N GLY A 738 -30.72 9.39 -12.53
CA GLY A 738 -32.07 8.80 -12.52
C GLY A 738 -32.28 7.54 -13.36
N ASN A 739 -31.43 7.27 -14.36
CA ASN A 739 -31.59 6.10 -15.25
C ASN A 739 -30.86 4.83 -14.76
N ALA A 740 -30.40 4.80 -13.51
CA ALA A 740 -29.71 3.64 -12.95
C ALA A 740 -30.66 2.51 -12.54
N ALA A 741 -31.96 2.75 -12.52
CA ALA A 741 -32.97 1.77 -12.17
C ALA A 741 -34.14 1.81 -13.16
N ASP A 742 -34.80 0.66 -13.35
CA ASP A 742 -36.07 0.60 -14.07
C ASP A 742 -37.22 1.19 -13.24
N ALA A 743 -38.43 1.17 -13.80
CA ALA A 743 -39.63 1.65 -13.12
C ALA A 743 -39.93 0.92 -11.80
N ASN A 744 -39.34 -0.25 -11.56
CA ASN A 744 -39.51 -1.08 -10.36
C ASN A 744 -38.31 -0.93 -9.41
N GLY A 745 -37.36 -0.03 -9.68
CA GLY A 745 -36.16 0.18 -8.87
C GLY A 745 -35.02 -0.82 -9.11
N ALA A 746 -35.13 -1.71 -10.12
CA ALA A 746 -34.08 -2.65 -10.47
C ALA A 746 -32.94 -1.94 -11.21
N GLU A 747 -31.70 -2.21 -10.83
CA GLU A 747 -30.53 -1.59 -11.42
C GLU A 747 -30.23 -2.13 -12.83
N LEU A 748 -30.18 -1.24 -13.82
CA LEU A 748 -29.89 -1.57 -15.22
C LEU A 748 -28.40 -1.77 -15.49
N CYS A 749 -27.53 -1.54 -14.51
CA CYS A 749 -26.06 -1.64 -14.68
C CYS A 749 -25.63 -3.02 -15.21
N LEU A 750 -26.34 -4.09 -14.84
CA LEU A 750 -26.05 -5.46 -15.29
C LEU A 750 -26.26 -5.68 -16.78
N SER A 751 -27.03 -4.83 -17.46
CA SER A 751 -27.23 -4.93 -18.90
C SER A 751 -25.92 -4.79 -19.68
N CYS A 752 -24.98 -3.99 -19.18
CA CYS A 752 -23.68 -3.73 -19.80
C CYS A 752 -22.49 -4.20 -18.94
N HIS A 753 -22.64 -4.29 -17.61
CA HIS A 753 -21.54 -4.53 -16.68
C HIS A 753 -21.57 -5.90 -15.99
N ARG A 754 -22.37 -6.85 -16.45
CA ARG A 754 -22.35 -8.21 -15.88
C ARG A 754 -21.08 -8.96 -16.24
N THR A 755 -20.70 -9.91 -15.40
CA THR A 755 -19.58 -10.83 -15.62
C THR A 755 -19.65 -11.45 -17.01
N GLY A 756 -18.53 -11.47 -17.72
CA GLY A 756 -18.39 -11.99 -19.08
C GLY A 756 -18.57 -10.97 -20.20
N LEU A 757 -18.97 -9.73 -19.92
CA LEU A 757 -18.96 -8.63 -20.89
C LEU A 757 -17.67 -7.82 -20.81
N LEU A 758 -17.29 -7.14 -21.90
CA LEU A 758 -16.05 -6.37 -21.99
C LEU A 758 -15.96 -5.25 -20.94
N GLN A 759 -17.11 -4.68 -20.53
CA GLN A 759 -17.20 -3.64 -19.50
C GLN A 759 -17.48 -4.21 -18.11
N SER A 760 -17.37 -5.52 -17.92
CA SER A 760 -17.58 -6.12 -16.61
C SER A 760 -16.50 -5.69 -15.62
N PRO A 761 -16.83 -5.44 -14.35
CA PRO A 761 -15.87 -5.01 -13.34
C PRO A 761 -14.70 -5.97 -13.16
N ASP A 762 -14.94 -7.26 -13.28
CA ASP A 762 -13.92 -8.30 -13.17
C ASP A 762 -12.89 -8.25 -14.30
N LEU A 763 -13.24 -7.71 -15.47
CA LEU A 763 -12.29 -7.45 -16.56
C LEU A 763 -11.68 -6.06 -16.48
N ALA A 764 -12.53 -5.04 -16.25
CA ALA A 764 -12.09 -3.64 -16.25
C ALA A 764 -11.20 -3.29 -15.04
N HIS A 765 -11.42 -3.95 -13.90
CA HIS A 765 -10.73 -3.67 -12.65
C HIS A 765 -9.69 -4.73 -12.26
N ARG A 766 -9.23 -5.52 -13.23
CA ARG A 766 -8.04 -6.33 -13.02
C ARG A 766 -6.87 -5.58 -13.63
N PRO A 767 -5.99 -5.00 -12.82
CA PRO A 767 -4.76 -4.46 -13.34
C PRO A 767 -4.01 -5.59 -14.05
N VAL A 768 -3.39 -5.28 -15.15
CA VAL A 768 -2.50 -6.24 -15.79
C VAL A 768 -1.34 -6.48 -14.83
N ARG A 769 -1.34 -7.64 -14.20
CA ARG A 769 -0.32 -8.06 -13.25
C ARG A 769 0.97 -8.47 -13.93
#